data_236f92105eb6bf0832ca081c19587359
#
_entry.id   236f92105eb6bf0832ca081c19587359
#
_cell.length_a   1.000
_cell.length_b   1.000
_cell.length_c   1.000
_cell.angle_alpha   90.00
_cell.angle_beta   90.00
_cell.angle_gamma   90.00
#
_symmetry.space_group_name_H-M   'P 1'
#
loop_
_entity.id
_entity.type
_entity.pdbx_description
1 polymer ?
#
loop_
_entity_poly.entity_id
_entity_poly.type
_entity_poly.pdbx_seq_one_letter_code
_entity_poly.pdbx_strand_id
1 'polypeptide(L)'
;MNDVDMNEAQTRKTLIDKALSHVGWDPIVPFQQGIHCSHGSVEEYPTEKGPADYLLFHEGKVLACVEGKRIRIGPQNVLQQAKRYAQGFPDGAYSLGSFGEYRLPFAYSTNGKIIWFQDLRDPMNLSRKVTAFHTPQALMEMFNKNEPAAKEWLKENEIDNEYLWPFQIEAIEAIEKAIMDRRRHMLIAMATGTGKTFTIANLIYRLMKSGLAKRILFLVDRRALAAQAVSTMASFEAEPGLKFDQIYEVYSQKIRREDLDEDVKFDPKVLPTEYLTNPDTKHSFVYVSTIQRMRINLFGDEGMFRSLSRDQDDDSDASKLDIPIHAFDVIIADECHRGYTAQEESKWREVLMHFDGIKIGLTATPASHTTAFFKKIVFSYDYERAVREGYLVDYDAIAIHSDITIKGVFLEEGEEVELIDTQTGQLSFETLEDERELPAPTTEIEWSALDRNRKIVQEIQKYLLDQQEQLGHFPKTLIFAQNDIDHISHCDSLVEILREEFNRGDDFVQKITGSPSVDRPLQRIREFRNRQNPAIVVTVDMLSTGVDVPRIENIVFLRPVKSRILFEQMMGRGTRLCLEIHKSHFTVFDCFNGTLLEYFRKITGITAEAPLKAIKTIREIVQAIADNEDREYNIGVLSKRLHRISKNITQGGRLQFKYILDCDIAEFAQSLHQSLEQQWEQTIKTLQKEDFLDFCENYPRPKKKFLRADTAEDFVISKIIFRSKDGRELGPQDYIQEFEKFVKENPVHMEALEILLNRPKDFDASQLKTLRNTLDTKPDDLVDKFTEKNLRRAYNKGLADIISIIRHAATGGELLTIEQRVNKALMKVKSDRAFTEEQEKWLSLIRTHLIENLLMEKEDVDYMPIFTREGGSWGKLNKVFGGELETIIHEINQAIAA
;
A
#
# COMPACT_ATOMS: atom_id res chain seq x y z
N MET A 1 6.11 45.10 10.71
CA MET A 1 5.68 44.69 12.07
C MET A 1 5.70 43.18 12.06
N ASN A 2 6.47 42.55 12.91
CA ASN A 2 6.50 41.06 12.87
C ASN A 2 5.18 40.50 13.36
N ASP A 3 4.64 39.52 12.66
CA ASP A 3 3.37 38.83 13.00
C ASP A 3 3.34 38.36 14.49
N VAL A 4 4.50 38.02 15.04
CA VAL A 4 4.64 37.45 16.41
C VAL A 4 4.35 38.49 17.51
N ASP A 5 4.48 39.80 17.24
CA ASP A 5 4.27 40.86 18.23
C ASP A 5 2.91 41.53 18.16
N MET A 6 2.02 41.03 17.27
CA MET A 6 0.66 41.55 17.17
C MET A 6 -0.14 41.28 18.44
N ASN A 7 -0.83 42.33 18.92
CA ASN A 7 -1.86 42.15 19.94
C ASN A 7 -3.11 41.50 19.35
N GLU A 8 -4.08 41.15 20.18
CA GLU A 8 -5.28 40.43 19.77
C GLU A 8 -6.07 41.20 18.71
N ALA A 9 -6.28 42.51 18.89
CA ALA A 9 -7.00 43.36 17.93
C ALA A 9 -6.27 43.46 16.58
N GLN A 10 -4.95 43.53 16.58
CA GLN A 10 -4.15 43.52 15.35
C GLN A 10 -4.20 42.14 14.65
N THR A 11 -4.13 41.05 15.42
CA THR A 11 -4.28 39.69 14.89
C THR A 11 -5.64 39.51 14.22
N ARG A 12 -6.71 39.98 14.85
CA ARG A 12 -8.07 39.95 14.27
C ARG A 12 -8.08 40.68 12.93
N LYS A 13 -7.70 41.95 12.88
CA LYS A 13 -7.78 42.80 11.68
C LYS A 13 -6.82 42.34 10.55
N THR A 14 -5.67 41.86 10.87
CA THR A 14 -4.64 41.57 9.86
C THR A 14 -4.70 40.12 9.31
N LEU A 15 -5.08 39.16 10.16
CA LEU A 15 -5.08 37.73 9.80
C LEU A 15 -6.49 37.12 9.78
N ILE A 16 -7.29 37.29 10.85
CA ILE A 16 -8.57 36.61 10.97
C ILE A 16 -9.62 37.19 10.01
N ASP A 17 -9.72 38.52 9.94
CA ASP A 17 -10.66 39.19 9.01
C ASP A 17 -10.34 38.76 7.56
N LYS A 18 -9.07 38.76 7.18
CA LYS A 18 -8.66 38.35 5.82
C LYS A 18 -9.02 36.89 5.54
N ALA A 19 -8.81 35.99 6.52
CA ALA A 19 -9.12 34.58 6.37
C ALA A 19 -10.63 34.33 6.26
N LEU A 20 -11.47 35.09 7.00
CA LEU A 20 -12.92 35.04 6.91
C LEU A 20 -13.41 35.57 5.57
N SER A 21 -12.90 36.75 5.14
CA SER A 21 -13.23 37.36 3.86
C SER A 21 -12.88 36.47 2.67
N HIS A 22 -11.73 35.83 2.73
CA HIS A 22 -11.25 34.93 1.65
C HIS A 22 -12.21 33.76 1.36
N VAL A 23 -12.92 33.28 2.38
CA VAL A 23 -13.89 32.18 2.24
C VAL A 23 -15.32 32.65 2.17
N GLY A 24 -15.58 33.97 2.00
CA GLY A 24 -16.87 34.54 1.71
C GLY A 24 -17.71 34.92 2.93
N TRP A 25 -17.12 35.17 4.11
CA TRP A 25 -17.81 35.69 5.28
C TRP A 25 -17.86 37.21 5.35
N ASP A 26 -17.94 37.85 4.18
CA ASP A 26 -18.14 39.29 4.06
C ASP A 26 -19.64 39.68 4.02
N PRO A 27 -20.00 40.87 4.49
CA PRO A 27 -19.16 41.88 5.13
C PRO A 27 -18.83 41.52 6.59
N ILE A 28 -17.67 42.00 7.11
CA ILE A 28 -17.33 41.95 8.53
C ILE A 28 -17.74 43.29 9.15
N VAL A 29 -18.72 43.29 10.02
CA VAL A 29 -19.29 44.50 10.60
C VAL A 29 -19.32 44.44 12.12
N PRO A 30 -19.11 45.58 12.84
CA PRO A 30 -19.27 45.62 14.29
C PRO A 30 -20.74 45.45 14.66
N PHE A 31 -21.03 44.87 15.82
CA PHE A 31 -22.38 44.71 16.32
C PHE A 31 -23.04 46.06 16.51
N GLN A 32 -24.24 46.20 15.99
CA GLN A 32 -25.11 47.36 16.20
C GLN A 32 -26.55 46.90 16.53
N GLN A 33 -27.13 47.44 17.60
CA GLN A 33 -28.45 47.05 18.03
C GLN A 33 -29.52 47.44 16.98
N GLY A 34 -30.35 46.47 16.57
CA GLY A 34 -31.40 46.67 15.57
C GLY A 34 -30.98 46.50 14.11
N ILE A 35 -29.70 46.21 13.81
CA ILE A 35 -29.27 45.86 12.45
C ILE A 35 -29.38 44.36 12.23
N HIS A 36 -30.10 43.96 11.17
CA HIS A 36 -30.19 42.55 10.72
C HIS A 36 -29.04 42.21 9.79
N CYS A 37 -28.22 41.24 10.20
CA CYS A 37 -27.22 40.66 9.32
C CYS A 37 -27.82 39.41 8.64
N SER A 38 -27.96 39.45 7.31
CA SER A 38 -28.44 38.30 6.53
C SER A 38 -27.29 37.38 6.11
N HIS A 39 -26.09 37.93 5.94
CA HIS A 39 -24.90 37.24 5.49
C HIS A 39 -23.66 38.00 5.95
N GLY A 40 -22.57 37.26 6.31
CA GLY A 40 -21.30 37.83 6.70
C GLY A 40 -20.95 37.55 8.17
N SER A 41 -20.07 38.36 8.72
CA SER A 41 -19.56 38.22 10.10
C SER A 41 -19.94 39.45 10.93
N VAL A 42 -20.35 39.22 12.16
CA VAL A 42 -20.65 40.33 13.12
C VAL A 42 -19.66 40.23 14.29
N GLU A 43 -18.87 41.31 14.47
CA GLU A 43 -17.88 41.42 15.55
C GLU A 43 -18.53 41.81 16.88
N GLU A 44 -17.95 41.35 18.00
CA GLU A 44 -18.30 41.70 19.37
C GLU A 44 -19.80 41.49 19.67
N TYR A 45 -20.41 40.42 19.13
CA TYR A 45 -21.82 40.13 19.32
C TYR A 45 -22.12 39.74 20.77
N PRO A 46 -23.06 40.44 21.46
CA PRO A 46 -23.37 40.14 22.84
C PRO A 46 -24.10 38.80 23.00
N THR A 47 -23.55 37.95 23.87
CA THR A 47 -24.21 36.71 24.32
C THR A 47 -24.37 36.74 25.84
N GLU A 48 -25.20 35.89 26.42
CA GLU A 48 -25.40 35.79 27.86
C GLU A 48 -24.10 35.46 28.64
N LYS A 49 -23.12 34.90 27.93
CA LYS A 49 -21.81 34.47 28.47
C LYS A 49 -20.66 35.41 28.11
N GLY A 50 -20.96 36.59 27.58
CA GLY A 50 -20.02 37.60 27.14
C GLY A 50 -20.06 37.81 25.62
N PRO A 51 -19.39 38.87 25.09
CA PRO A 51 -19.36 39.12 23.65
C PRO A 51 -18.52 38.07 22.93
N ALA A 52 -19.05 37.51 21.83
CA ALA A 52 -18.31 36.65 20.92
C ALA A 52 -17.48 37.54 19.95
N ASP A 53 -16.24 37.21 19.72
CA ASP A 53 -15.37 37.94 18.80
C ASP A 53 -15.99 38.07 17.41
N TYR A 54 -16.53 36.95 16.86
CA TYR A 54 -17.33 36.95 15.64
C TYR A 54 -18.48 35.94 15.73
N LEU A 55 -19.66 36.35 15.16
CA LEU A 55 -20.70 35.41 14.77
C LEU A 55 -20.84 35.38 13.24
N LEU A 56 -20.93 34.17 12.68
CA LEU A 56 -21.00 33.92 11.24
C LEU A 56 -22.47 33.74 10.80
N PHE A 57 -22.95 34.65 9.97
CA PHE A 57 -24.32 34.68 9.50
C PHE A 57 -24.46 34.22 8.05
N HIS A 58 -25.41 33.39 7.78
CA HIS A 58 -25.79 32.97 6.41
C HIS A 58 -27.30 32.75 6.33
N GLU A 59 -27.91 33.31 5.27
CA GLU A 59 -29.38 33.29 5.07
C GLU A 59 -30.17 33.73 6.31
N GLY A 60 -29.69 34.76 7.02
CA GLY A 60 -30.32 35.27 8.21
C GLY A 60 -30.25 34.38 9.44
N LYS A 61 -29.39 33.33 9.42
CA LYS A 61 -29.18 32.41 10.53
C LYS A 61 -27.73 32.47 10.99
N VAL A 62 -27.49 32.23 12.27
CA VAL A 62 -26.11 32.10 12.82
C VAL A 62 -25.69 30.66 12.77
N LEU A 63 -24.60 30.41 12.02
CA LEU A 63 -24.04 29.07 11.87
C LEU A 63 -22.92 28.80 12.86
N ALA A 64 -22.07 29.76 13.18
CA ALA A 64 -20.92 29.54 14.03
C ALA A 64 -20.53 30.76 14.86
N CYS A 65 -19.84 30.53 15.98
CA CYS A 65 -19.07 31.55 16.68
C CYS A 65 -17.57 31.30 16.50
N VAL A 66 -16.81 32.39 16.47
CA VAL A 66 -15.35 32.38 16.37
C VAL A 66 -14.73 33.12 17.54
N GLU A 67 -13.75 32.56 18.17
CA GLU A 67 -12.91 33.18 19.20
C GLU A 67 -11.52 33.40 18.66
N GLY A 68 -11.06 34.65 18.65
CA GLY A 68 -9.72 35.07 18.19
C GLY A 68 -8.74 35.28 19.35
N LYS A 69 -7.49 34.92 19.14
CA LYS A 69 -6.40 35.18 20.10
C LYS A 69 -5.15 35.68 19.38
N ARG A 70 -4.25 36.31 20.14
CA ARG A 70 -2.93 36.68 19.63
C ARG A 70 -2.12 35.45 19.25
N ILE A 71 -1.22 35.55 18.27
CA ILE A 71 -0.42 34.46 17.70
C ILE A 71 0.29 33.59 18.74
N ARG A 72 0.77 34.20 19.84
CA ARG A 72 1.48 33.49 20.91
C ARG A 72 0.62 32.53 21.73
N ILE A 73 -0.70 32.60 21.63
CA ILE A 73 -1.63 31.74 22.37
C ILE A 73 -2.07 30.60 21.46
N GLY A 74 -1.95 29.35 21.97
CA GLY A 74 -2.47 28.18 21.30
C GLY A 74 -4.00 28.17 21.32
N PRO A 75 -4.68 28.19 20.16
CA PRO A 75 -6.14 28.36 20.11
C PRO A 75 -6.93 27.15 20.59
N GLN A 76 -6.32 25.97 20.70
CA GLN A 76 -7.00 24.75 21.16
C GLN A 76 -7.57 24.92 22.58
N ASN A 77 -6.82 25.52 23.48
CA ASN A 77 -7.24 25.74 24.87
C ASN A 77 -8.36 26.81 24.99
N VAL A 78 -8.53 27.58 23.96
CA VAL A 78 -9.48 28.71 23.90
C VAL A 78 -10.83 28.31 23.28
N LEU A 79 -10.92 27.18 22.63
CA LEU A 79 -12.17 26.68 22.03
C LEU A 79 -13.31 26.56 23.08
N GLN A 80 -12.97 26.31 24.33
CA GLN A 80 -13.94 26.32 25.43
C GLN A 80 -14.62 27.70 25.62
N GLN A 81 -13.95 28.80 25.29
CA GLN A 81 -14.53 30.12 25.32
C GLN A 81 -15.55 30.32 24.21
N ALA A 82 -15.20 29.91 22.97
CA ALA A 82 -16.17 29.89 21.86
C ALA A 82 -17.41 29.04 22.19
N LYS A 83 -17.24 27.89 22.84
CA LYS A 83 -18.34 27.04 23.29
C LYS A 83 -19.26 27.73 24.31
N ARG A 84 -18.71 28.53 25.23
CA ARG A 84 -19.54 29.33 26.17
C ARG A 84 -20.42 30.31 25.44
N TYR A 85 -19.90 30.95 24.38
CA TYR A 85 -20.72 31.85 23.58
C TYR A 85 -21.81 31.11 22.80
N ALA A 86 -21.50 29.91 22.28
CA ALA A 86 -22.50 29.05 21.66
C ALA A 86 -23.61 28.62 22.63
N GLN A 87 -23.30 28.44 23.93
CA GLN A 87 -24.30 28.19 24.99
C GLN A 87 -25.13 29.44 25.32
N GLY A 88 -24.49 30.62 25.37
CA GLY A 88 -25.12 31.89 25.73
C GLY A 88 -25.75 32.62 24.54
N PHE A 89 -25.91 32.02 23.37
CA PHE A 89 -26.59 32.65 22.25
C PHE A 89 -28.10 32.68 22.50
N PRO A 90 -28.76 33.83 22.34
CA PRO A 90 -30.18 33.96 22.66
C PRO A 90 -31.05 33.19 21.67
N ASP A 91 -32.14 32.59 22.17
CA ASP A 91 -33.19 32.03 21.33
C ASP A 91 -33.91 33.14 20.58
N GLY A 92 -34.14 32.97 19.27
CA GLY A 92 -34.81 33.96 18.47
C GLY A 92 -34.73 33.69 16.96
N ALA A 93 -35.06 34.72 16.15
CA ALA A 93 -35.19 34.60 14.71
C ALA A 93 -33.89 34.11 13.99
N TYR A 94 -32.73 34.30 14.60
CA TYR A 94 -31.43 33.93 14.06
C TYR A 94 -30.96 32.53 14.46
N SER A 95 -31.61 31.89 15.42
CA SER A 95 -31.26 30.55 15.91
C SER A 95 -31.67 29.49 14.90
N LEU A 96 -30.85 28.45 14.80
CA LEU A 96 -31.11 27.21 14.05
C LEU A 96 -31.69 26.09 14.95
N GLY A 97 -31.83 26.35 16.25
CA GLY A 97 -32.36 25.43 17.22
C GLY A 97 -31.42 25.18 18.41
N SER A 98 -31.65 24.10 19.11
CA SER A 98 -30.84 23.69 20.29
C SER A 98 -30.13 22.37 20.03
N PHE A 99 -28.87 22.32 20.40
CA PHE A 99 -27.98 21.16 20.22
C PHE A 99 -27.45 20.76 21.61
N GLY A 100 -28.26 20.06 22.37
CA GLY A 100 -27.98 19.84 23.79
C GLY A 100 -27.91 21.14 24.56
N GLU A 101 -26.76 21.47 25.14
CA GLU A 101 -26.53 22.73 25.87
C GLU A 101 -26.18 23.92 24.95
N TYR A 102 -25.93 23.68 23.66
CA TYR A 102 -25.54 24.73 22.71
C TYR A 102 -26.71 25.25 21.89
N ARG A 103 -26.64 26.54 21.52
CA ARG A 103 -27.58 27.22 20.65
C ARG A 103 -27.04 27.51 19.25
N LEU A 104 -25.75 27.29 19.06
CA LEU A 104 -25.07 27.38 17.75
C LEU A 104 -24.53 26.01 17.36
N PRO A 105 -24.64 25.61 16.08
CA PRO A 105 -24.21 24.30 15.62
C PRO A 105 -22.70 24.16 15.56
N PHE A 106 -21.94 25.27 15.34
CA PHE A 106 -20.50 25.20 15.11
C PHE A 106 -19.72 26.22 15.94
N ALA A 107 -18.46 25.89 16.27
CA ALA A 107 -17.54 26.78 16.97
C ALA A 107 -16.16 26.71 16.38
N TYR A 108 -15.51 27.89 16.31
CA TYR A 108 -14.10 28.03 15.96
C TYR A 108 -13.31 28.71 17.05
N SER A 109 -12.02 28.41 17.13
CA SER A 109 -11.04 29.24 17.81
C SER A 109 -9.80 29.38 16.94
N THR A 110 -9.18 30.56 16.92
CA THR A 110 -8.04 30.81 16.04
C THR A 110 -7.08 31.86 16.62
N ASN A 111 -5.83 31.79 16.24
CA ASN A 111 -4.82 32.83 16.45
C ASN A 111 -4.38 33.48 15.13
N GLY A 112 -5.19 33.32 14.08
CA GLY A 112 -4.91 33.82 12.74
C GLY A 112 -4.00 32.90 11.89
N LYS A 113 -3.27 31.92 12.49
CA LYS A 113 -2.44 30.95 11.79
C LYS A 113 -2.94 29.50 12.00
N ILE A 114 -3.48 29.22 13.17
CA ILE A 114 -4.01 27.91 13.52
C ILE A 114 -5.51 28.07 13.77
N ILE A 115 -6.31 27.22 13.15
CA ILE A 115 -7.77 27.25 13.30
C ILE A 115 -8.22 25.90 13.87
N TRP A 116 -8.97 25.95 14.96
CA TRP A 116 -9.67 24.80 15.53
C TRP A 116 -11.15 24.92 15.26
N PHE A 117 -11.77 23.80 14.92
CA PHE A 117 -13.20 23.70 14.59
C PHE A 117 -13.85 22.59 15.39
N GLN A 118 -15.09 22.79 15.81
CA GLN A 118 -15.91 21.75 16.42
C GLN A 118 -17.35 21.87 15.93
N ASP A 119 -17.94 20.74 15.57
CA ASP A 119 -19.37 20.56 15.37
C ASP A 119 -20.02 20.26 16.71
N LEU A 120 -20.85 21.16 17.19
CA LEU A 120 -21.49 21.11 18.50
C LEU A 120 -22.85 20.41 18.51
N ARG A 121 -23.34 19.99 17.33
CA ARG A 121 -24.66 19.33 17.20
C ARG A 121 -24.71 17.98 17.92
N ASP A 122 -23.56 17.32 18.03
CA ASP A 122 -23.37 16.11 18.83
C ASP A 122 -22.26 16.36 19.86
N PRO A 123 -22.54 16.24 21.17
CA PRO A 123 -21.57 16.50 22.23
C PRO A 123 -20.37 15.54 22.21
N MET A 124 -20.50 14.42 21.51
CA MET A 124 -19.42 13.43 21.36
C MET A 124 -18.45 13.77 20.21
N ASN A 125 -18.72 14.76 19.39
CA ASN A 125 -17.84 15.22 18.34
C ASN A 125 -16.57 15.87 18.94
N LEU A 126 -15.41 15.45 18.45
CA LEU A 126 -14.14 16.02 18.87
C LEU A 126 -13.79 17.26 18.05
N SER A 127 -13.17 18.23 18.71
CA SER A 127 -12.55 19.37 18.02
C SER A 127 -11.37 18.92 17.15
N ARG A 128 -11.14 19.66 16.05
CA ARG A 128 -10.07 19.35 15.11
C ARG A 128 -9.42 20.61 14.54
N LYS A 129 -8.15 20.50 14.19
CA LYS A 129 -7.42 21.54 13.45
C LYS A 129 -7.87 21.50 11.98
N VAL A 130 -8.17 22.65 11.42
CA VAL A 130 -8.47 22.84 9.99
C VAL A 130 -7.52 23.88 9.40
N THR A 131 -7.30 23.84 8.09
CA THR A 131 -6.34 24.70 7.40
C THR A 131 -6.94 26.06 6.97
N ALA A 132 -8.26 26.11 6.86
CA ALA A 132 -9.01 27.34 6.55
C ALA A 132 -10.39 27.29 7.22
N PHE A 133 -11.14 28.41 7.20
CA PHE A 133 -12.54 28.40 7.55
C PHE A 133 -13.38 27.74 6.45
N HIS A 134 -14.52 27.18 6.81
CA HIS A 134 -15.50 26.68 5.83
C HIS A 134 -16.25 27.87 5.21
N THR A 135 -16.66 27.73 3.95
CA THR A 135 -17.54 28.71 3.32
C THR A 135 -18.92 28.69 3.95
N PRO A 136 -19.71 29.79 3.81
CA PRO A 136 -21.09 29.84 4.31
C PRO A 136 -21.95 28.67 3.83
N GLN A 137 -21.88 28.36 2.55
CA GLN A 137 -22.61 27.25 1.92
C GLN A 137 -22.18 25.89 2.49
N ALA A 138 -20.89 25.69 2.73
CA ALA A 138 -20.37 24.43 3.29
C ALA A 138 -20.87 24.20 4.72
N LEU A 139 -20.88 25.21 5.57
CA LEU A 139 -21.46 25.07 6.91
C LEU A 139 -22.96 24.78 6.86
N MET A 140 -23.69 25.43 5.94
CA MET A 140 -25.12 25.16 5.74
C MET A 140 -25.36 23.75 5.20
N GLU A 141 -24.52 23.28 4.25
CA GLU A 141 -24.55 21.90 3.76
C GLU A 141 -24.29 20.90 4.90
N MET A 142 -23.26 21.16 5.71
CA MET A 142 -22.93 20.36 6.87
C MET A 142 -24.10 20.36 7.88
N PHE A 143 -24.74 21.50 8.10
CA PHE A 143 -25.90 21.61 8.98
C PHE A 143 -27.10 20.80 8.49
N ASN A 144 -27.40 20.84 7.21
CA ASN A 144 -28.54 20.16 6.59
C ASN A 144 -28.33 18.69 6.36
N LYS A 145 -27.09 18.18 6.50
CA LYS A 145 -26.76 16.75 6.31
C LYS A 145 -27.37 15.91 7.41
N ASN A 146 -28.22 14.95 7.03
CA ASN A 146 -28.86 14.02 7.96
C ASN A 146 -27.95 12.79 8.22
N GLU A 147 -26.86 13.01 8.96
CA GLU A 147 -25.94 11.91 9.31
C GLU A 147 -26.58 10.75 10.09
N PRO A 148 -27.54 10.99 11.03
CA PRO A 148 -28.20 9.86 11.70
C PRO A 148 -28.91 8.92 10.75
N ALA A 149 -29.69 9.45 9.79
CA ALA A 149 -30.38 8.63 8.79
C ALA A 149 -29.40 7.87 7.87
N ALA A 150 -28.31 8.52 7.47
CA ALA A 150 -27.27 7.86 6.69
C ALA A 150 -26.59 6.70 7.44
N LYS A 151 -26.33 6.88 8.73
CA LYS A 151 -25.77 5.84 9.60
C LYS A 151 -26.76 4.71 9.87
N GLU A 152 -28.04 5.01 9.98
CA GLU A 152 -29.11 4.02 10.14
C GLU A 152 -29.23 3.18 8.85
N TRP A 153 -29.20 3.82 7.68
CA TRP A 153 -29.22 3.13 6.40
C TRP A 153 -28.09 2.11 6.29
N LEU A 154 -26.85 2.49 6.68
CA LEU A 154 -25.69 1.57 6.66
C LEU A 154 -25.88 0.36 7.57
N LYS A 155 -26.60 0.51 8.69
CA LYS A 155 -26.88 -0.60 9.63
C LYS A 155 -27.97 -1.55 9.13
N GLU A 156 -28.99 -0.98 8.47
CA GLU A 156 -30.18 -1.74 8.04
C GLU A 156 -29.97 -2.47 6.70
N ASN A 157 -29.04 -1.97 5.87
CA ASN A 157 -28.76 -2.56 4.57
C ASN A 157 -27.49 -3.40 4.61
N GLU A 158 -27.65 -4.70 4.58
CA GLU A 158 -26.57 -5.66 4.50
C GLU A 158 -25.71 -5.47 3.24
N ILE A 159 -24.48 -5.96 3.26
CA ILE A 159 -23.58 -5.91 2.11
C ILE A 159 -23.94 -7.08 1.21
N ASP A 160 -24.77 -6.83 0.20
CA ASP A 160 -25.22 -7.82 -0.76
C ASP A 160 -24.46 -7.64 -2.10
N ASN A 161 -23.31 -8.34 -2.20
CA ASN A 161 -22.56 -8.43 -3.45
C ASN A 161 -21.86 -9.79 -3.52
N GLU A 162 -22.34 -10.68 -4.39
CA GLU A 162 -21.83 -12.03 -4.58
C GLU A 162 -20.37 -12.12 -5.05
N TYR A 163 -19.80 -11.01 -5.56
CA TYR A 163 -18.41 -10.95 -6.01
C TYR A 163 -17.44 -10.58 -4.89
N LEU A 164 -17.93 -10.19 -3.71
CA LEU A 164 -17.09 -9.89 -2.57
C LEU A 164 -16.70 -11.16 -1.81
N TRP A 165 -15.43 -11.26 -1.52
CA TRP A 165 -14.94 -12.29 -0.62
C TRP A 165 -15.30 -11.95 0.85
N PRO A 166 -15.46 -12.96 1.73
CA PRO A 166 -15.86 -12.72 3.12
C PRO A 166 -15.01 -11.69 3.86
N PHE A 167 -13.69 -11.73 3.73
CA PHE A 167 -12.80 -10.76 4.36
C PHE A 167 -12.93 -9.33 3.80
N GLN A 168 -13.41 -9.18 2.56
CA GLN A 168 -13.69 -7.86 1.97
C GLN A 168 -14.96 -7.26 2.59
N ILE A 169 -15.95 -8.09 2.88
CA ILE A 169 -17.15 -7.72 3.63
C ILE A 169 -16.75 -7.28 5.04
N GLU A 170 -15.94 -8.09 5.76
CA GLU A 170 -15.40 -7.74 7.08
C GLU A 170 -14.68 -6.37 7.06
N ALA A 171 -13.92 -6.08 5.99
CA ALA A 171 -13.22 -4.81 5.84
C ALA A 171 -14.18 -3.63 5.70
N ILE A 172 -15.22 -3.75 4.88
CA ILE A 172 -16.24 -2.71 4.69
C ILE A 172 -16.98 -2.46 6.01
N GLU A 173 -17.43 -3.51 6.68
CA GLU A 173 -18.11 -3.42 7.99
C GLU A 173 -17.24 -2.74 9.06
N ALA A 174 -15.94 -3.06 9.10
CA ALA A 174 -15.00 -2.44 10.03
C ALA A 174 -14.85 -0.94 9.79
N ILE A 175 -14.85 -0.50 8.52
CA ILE A 175 -14.78 0.92 8.15
C ILE A 175 -16.09 1.62 8.53
N GLU A 176 -17.23 1.06 8.15
CA GLU A 176 -18.54 1.62 8.47
C GLU A 176 -18.74 1.77 9.98
N LYS A 177 -18.35 0.74 10.75
CA LYS A 177 -18.34 0.79 12.21
C LYS A 177 -17.43 1.90 12.74
N ALA A 178 -16.23 2.06 12.17
CA ALA A 178 -15.32 3.13 12.59
C ALA A 178 -15.91 4.53 12.30
N ILE A 179 -16.60 4.70 11.18
CA ILE A 179 -17.31 5.94 10.85
C ILE A 179 -18.48 6.18 11.83
N MET A 180 -19.25 5.14 12.17
CA MET A 180 -20.29 5.23 13.19
C MET A 180 -19.73 5.63 14.55
N ASP A 181 -18.53 5.15 14.90
CA ASP A 181 -17.78 5.54 16.09
C ASP A 181 -17.10 6.93 15.98
N ARG A 182 -17.49 7.74 15.01
CA ARG A 182 -17.00 9.11 14.74
C ARG A 182 -15.51 9.21 14.46
N ARG A 183 -14.87 8.12 14.00
CA ARG A 183 -13.49 8.17 13.57
C ARG A 183 -13.37 8.87 12.22
N ARG A 184 -12.47 9.84 12.15
CA ARG A 184 -12.23 10.62 10.92
C ARG A 184 -10.95 10.23 10.22
N HIS A 185 -10.06 9.47 10.90
CA HIS A 185 -8.82 8.93 10.36
C HIS A 185 -8.78 7.44 10.66
N MET A 186 -8.62 6.62 9.64
CA MET A 186 -8.58 5.17 9.77
C MET A 186 -7.70 4.55 8.68
N LEU A 187 -7.02 3.47 9.05
CA LEU A 187 -6.13 2.72 8.18
C LEU A 187 -6.65 1.29 8.00
N ILE A 188 -6.59 0.82 6.77
CA ILE A 188 -6.91 -0.56 6.39
C ILE A 188 -5.64 -1.19 5.85
N ALA A 189 -5.23 -2.28 6.47
CA ALA A 189 -4.09 -3.07 6.05
C ALA A 189 -4.60 -4.34 5.36
N MET A 190 -4.41 -4.46 4.05
CA MET A 190 -4.76 -5.66 3.28
C MET A 190 -3.60 -6.04 2.38
N ALA A 191 -3.24 -7.33 2.36
CA ALA A 191 -2.14 -7.83 1.55
C ALA A 191 -2.30 -7.47 0.06
N THR A 192 -1.18 -7.41 -0.67
CA THR A 192 -1.21 -7.19 -2.12
C THR A 192 -1.91 -8.37 -2.81
N GLY A 193 -2.79 -8.09 -3.78
CA GLY A 193 -3.52 -9.13 -4.51
C GLY A 193 -4.88 -9.52 -3.90
N THR A 194 -5.28 -8.93 -2.76
CA THR A 194 -6.55 -9.22 -2.08
C THR A 194 -7.74 -8.36 -2.53
N GLY A 195 -7.61 -7.65 -3.66
CA GLY A 195 -8.71 -6.87 -4.24
C GLY A 195 -9.06 -5.57 -3.50
N LYS A 196 -8.07 -4.89 -2.87
CA LYS A 196 -8.27 -3.61 -2.16
C LYS A 196 -9.14 -2.61 -2.92
N THR A 197 -8.83 -2.35 -4.20
CA THR A 197 -9.55 -1.37 -5.02
C THR A 197 -11.02 -1.75 -5.21
N PHE A 198 -11.33 -3.04 -5.38
CA PHE A 198 -12.69 -3.54 -5.51
C PHE A 198 -13.48 -3.42 -4.19
N THR A 199 -12.84 -3.76 -3.07
CA THR A 199 -13.41 -3.57 -1.71
C THR A 199 -13.81 -2.11 -1.50
N ILE A 200 -12.92 -1.20 -1.87
CA ILE A 200 -13.16 0.24 -1.71
C ILE A 200 -14.21 0.79 -2.69
N ALA A 201 -14.31 0.27 -3.90
CA ALA A 201 -15.38 0.64 -4.83
C ALA A 201 -16.76 0.31 -4.24
N ASN A 202 -16.90 -0.84 -3.59
CA ASN A 202 -18.11 -1.22 -2.87
C ASN A 202 -18.39 -0.29 -1.66
N LEU A 203 -17.37 0.02 -0.86
CA LEU A 203 -17.51 0.99 0.23
C LEU A 203 -17.95 2.37 -0.29
N ILE A 204 -17.33 2.87 -1.35
CA ILE A 204 -17.68 4.17 -1.96
C ILE A 204 -19.16 4.18 -2.36
N TYR A 205 -19.63 3.11 -3.04
CA TYR A 205 -21.03 2.98 -3.40
C TYR A 205 -21.95 3.10 -2.18
N ARG A 206 -21.67 2.38 -1.09
CA ARG A 206 -22.48 2.40 0.13
C ARG A 206 -22.48 3.75 0.82
N LEU A 207 -21.31 4.41 0.92
CA LEU A 207 -21.20 5.76 1.49
C LEU A 207 -21.98 6.80 0.68
N MET A 208 -21.99 6.68 -0.64
CA MET A 208 -22.77 7.58 -1.51
C MET A 208 -24.26 7.25 -1.45
N LYS A 209 -24.63 5.97 -1.50
CA LYS A 209 -26.03 5.51 -1.45
C LYS A 209 -26.73 5.88 -0.14
N SER A 210 -26.03 5.77 0.98
CA SER A 210 -26.55 6.19 2.30
C SER A 210 -26.69 7.71 2.44
N GLY A 211 -26.06 8.50 1.55
CA GLY A 211 -26.00 9.96 1.68
C GLY A 211 -24.93 10.44 2.68
N LEU A 212 -24.09 9.55 3.19
CA LEU A 212 -23.00 9.93 4.09
C LEU A 212 -21.90 10.72 3.36
N ALA A 213 -21.67 10.44 2.10
CA ALA A 213 -20.74 11.16 1.24
C ALA A 213 -21.35 11.47 -0.12
N LYS A 214 -21.06 12.65 -0.66
CA LYS A 214 -21.44 13.07 -2.02
C LYS A 214 -20.22 13.20 -2.92
N ARG A 215 -19.14 13.78 -2.39
CA ARG A 215 -17.91 14.06 -3.11
C ARG A 215 -16.78 13.27 -2.48
N ILE A 216 -16.22 12.34 -3.23
CA ILE A 216 -15.15 11.44 -2.75
C ILE A 216 -13.90 11.67 -3.58
N LEU A 217 -12.78 11.91 -2.90
CA LEU A 217 -11.46 11.97 -3.52
C LEU A 217 -10.74 10.64 -3.33
N PHE A 218 -10.35 10.00 -4.42
CA PHE A 218 -9.53 8.79 -4.41
C PHE A 218 -8.11 9.13 -4.90
N LEU A 219 -7.17 9.14 -3.97
CA LEU A 219 -5.77 9.47 -4.22
C LEU A 219 -4.95 8.22 -4.45
N VAL A 220 -4.16 8.24 -5.50
CA VAL A 220 -3.20 7.19 -5.86
C VAL A 220 -1.81 7.79 -6.07
N ASP A 221 -0.80 6.94 -6.08
CA ASP A 221 0.58 7.39 -6.28
C ASP A 221 0.91 7.65 -7.76
N ARG A 222 0.42 6.79 -8.68
CA ARG A 222 0.78 6.82 -10.11
C ARG A 222 -0.45 6.83 -11.02
N ARG A 223 -0.28 7.39 -12.24
CA ARG A 223 -1.34 7.43 -13.28
C ARG A 223 -1.89 6.05 -13.66
N ALA A 224 -1.02 5.06 -13.79
CA ALA A 224 -1.47 3.69 -14.09
C ALA A 224 -2.43 3.14 -13.03
N LEU A 225 -2.20 3.47 -11.74
CA LEU A 225 -3.11 3.13 -10.65
C LEU A 225 -4.41 3.93 -10.73
N ALA A 226 -4.35 5.19 -11.15
CA ALA A 226 -5.56 5.99 -11.40
C ALA A 226 -6.41 5.38 -12.51
N ALA A 227 -5.80 5.01 -13.63
CA ALA A 227 -6.48 4.36 -14.74
C ALA A 227 -7.14 3.03 -14.31
N GLN A 228 -6.42 2.21 -13.55
CA GLN A 228 -6.94 0.95 -13.00
C GLN A 228 -8.10 1.18 -12.04
N ALA A 229 -8.00 2.15 -11.12
CA ALA A 229 -9.06 2.47 -10.18
C ALA A 229 -10.33 2.93 -10.88
N VAL A 230 -10.20 3.83 -11.87
CA VAL A 230 -11.32 4.29 -12.71
C VAL A 230 -11.96 3.14 -13.47
N SER A 231 -11.14 2.28 -14.10
CA SER A 231 -11.64 1.10 -14.82
C SER A 231 -12.38 0.13 -13.88
N THR A 232 -11.86 -0.11 -12.68
CA THR A 232 -12.51 -0.95 -11.67
C THR A 232 -13.88 -0.37 -11.28
N MET A 233 -13.94 0.94 -10.98
CA MET A 233 -15.20 1.62 -10.63
C MET A 233 -16.20 1.60 -11.79
N ALA A 234 -15.75 1.83 -13.03
CA ALA A 234 -16.62 1.82 -14.20
C ALA A 234 -17.15 0.42 -14.56
N SER A 235 -16.39 -0.64 -14.26
CA SER A 235 -16.80 -2.02 -14.54
C SER A 235 -17.62 -2.67 -13.44
N PHE A 236 -17.56 -2.12 -12.22
CA PHE A 236 -18.22 -2.66 -11.04
C PHE A 236 -19.74 -2.59 -11.16
N GLU A 237 -20.41 -3.73 -11.06
CA GLU A 237 -21.88 -3.83 -10.97
C GLU A 237 -22.30 -3.51 -9.53
N ALA A 238 -22.76 -2.29 -9.32
CA ALA A 238 -23.12 -1.78 -8.00
C ALA A 238 -24.56 -2.14 -7.60
N GLU A 239 -25.44 -2.32 -8.57
CA GLU A 239 -26.81 -2.81 -8.41
C GLU A 239 -27.11 -3.81 -9.54
N PRO A 240 -28.04 -4.75 -9.38
CA PRO A 240 -28.35 -5.73 -10.42
C PRO A 240 -28.61 -5.07 -11.79
N GLY A 241 -27.72 -5.34 -12.76
CA GLY A 241 -27.78 -4.79 -14.11
C GLY A 241 -27.33 -3.33 -14.26
N LEU A 242 -26.85 -2.67 -13.20
CA LEU A 242 -26.40 -1.28 -13.23
C LEU A 242 -24.96 -1.16 -12.71
N LYS A 243 -24.09 -0.65 -13.56
CA LYS A 243 -22.72 -0.35 -13.20
C LYS A 243 -22.62 0.91 -12.37
N PHE A 244 -21.56 1.04 -11.58
CA PHE A 244 -21.34 2.18 -10.70
C PHE A 244 -21.33 3.51 -11.46
N ASP A 245 -20.67 3.58 -12.64
CA ASP A 245 -20.59 4.78 -13.49
C ASP A 245 -21.91 5.18 -14.17
N GLN A 246 -22.91 4.30 -14.13
CA GLN A 246 -24.29 4.59 -14.57
C GLN A 246 -25.12 5.20 -13.45
N ILE A 247 -24.72 5.03 -12.19
CA ILE A 247 -25.43 5.55 -11.00
C ILE A 247 -24.75 6.84 -10.51
N TYR A 248 -23.41 6.85 -10.43
CA TYR A 248 -22.61 7.98 -9.96
C TYR A 248 -21.54 8.36 -10.97
N GLU A 249 -21.22 9.63 -11.04
CA GLU A 249 -20.18 10.11 -11.94
C GLU A 249 -18.78 9.77 -11.40
N VAL A 250 -17.94 9.21 -12.26
CA VAL A 250 -16.52 8.95 -11.99
C VAL A 250 -15.70 9.87 -12.86
N TYR A 251 -14.95 10.74 -12.23
CA TYR A 251 -14.03 11.67 -12.87
C TYR A 251 -12.58 11.29 -12.58
N SER A 252 -11.70 11.63 -13.51
CA SER A 252 -10.26 11.48 -13.30
C SER A 252 -9.52 12.73 -13.75
N GLN A 253 -8.23 12.79 -13.43
CA GLN A 253 -7.30 13.62 -14.18
C GLN A 253 -7.23 13.14 -15.64
N LYS A 254 -6.63 13.92 -16.53
CA LYS A 254 -6.45 13.52 -17.91
C LYS A 254 -5.61 12.23 -17.99
N ILE A 255 -6.26 11.14 -18.35
CA ILE A 255 -5.64 9.82 -18.55
C ILE A 255 -5.32 9.67 -20.03
N ARG A 256 -4.12 9.22 -20.38
CA ARG A 256 -3.77 8.92 -21.76
C ARG A 256 -4.39 7.58 -22.16
N ARG A 257 -4.76 7.43 -23.46
CA ARG A 257 -5.29 6.16 -23.97
C ARG A 257 -4.32 4.98 -23.74
N GLU A 258 -3.04 5.28 -23.70
CA GLU A 258 -1.96 4.32 -23.43
C GLU A 258 -2.00 3.76 -22.00
N ASP A 259 -2.57 4.51 -21.05
CA ASP A 259 -2.71 4.11 -19.65
C ASP A 259 -3.90 3.16 -19.41
N LEU A 260 -4.82 3.05 -20.40
CA LEU A 260 -6.00 2.18 -20.33
C LEU A 260 -5.75 0.85 -21.05
N ASP A 261 -6.34 -0.24 -20.57
CA ASP A 261 -6.32 -1.52 -21.29
C ASP A 261 -7.06 -1.41 -22.63
N GLU A 262 -6.58 -2.14 -23.65
CA GLU A 262 -7.14 -2.10 -25.03
C GLU A 262 -8.63 -2.47 -25.08
N ASP A 263 -9.06 -3.38 -24.19
CA ASP A 263 -10.43 -3.86 -24.08
C ASP A 263 -11.36 -2.87 -23.35
N VAL A 264 -10.80 -1.85 -22.69
CA VAL A 264 -11.58 -0.86 -21.97
C VAL A 264 -12.20 0.14 -22.94
N LYS A 265 -13.51 0.00 -23.17
CA LYS A 265 -14.32 0.93 -23.98
C LYS A 265 -14.71 2.20 -23.22
N PHE A 266 -14.28 2.35 -21.99
CA PHE A 266 -14.58 3.49 -21.13
C PHE A 266 -13.63 4.65 -21.43
N ASP A 267 -14.20 5.86 -21.62
CA ASP A 267 -13.44 7.10 -21.76
C ASP A 267 -13.60 7.92 -20.47
N PRO A 268 -12.55 8.00 -19.63
CA PRO A 268 -12.63 8.68 -18.36
C PRO A 268 -12.96 10.16 -18.51
N LYS A 269 -14.03 10.61 -17.87
CA LYS A 269 -14.40 12.02 -17.83
C LYS A 269 -13.37 12.80 -17.01
N VAL A 270 -12.90 13.93 -17.56
CA VAL A 270 -12.05 14.87 -16.82
C VAL A 270 -12.92 15.75 -15.93
N LEU A 271 -12.53 15.90 -14.66
CA LEU A 271 -13.28 16.71 -13.71
C LEU A 271 -13.22 18.22 -14.12
N PRO A 272 -14.36 18.89 -14.28
CA PRO A 272 -14.38 20.34 -14.48
C PRO A 272 -13.74 21.06 -13.28
N THR A 273 -12.88 22.04 -13.54
CA THR A 273 -12.16 22.80 -12.50
C THR A 273 -13.12 23.47 -11.52
N GLU A 274 -14.29 23.92 -11.99
CA GLU A 274 -15.31 24.54 -11.16
C GLU A 274 -15.82 23.61 -10.05
N TYR A 275 -15.89 22.29 -10.29
CA TYR A 275 -16.30 21.32 -9.27
C TYR A 275 -15.32 21.22 -8.11
N LEU A 276 -14.04 21.57 -8.36
CA LEU A 276 -13.02 21.62 -7.32
C LEU A 276 -13.03 22.95 -6.57
N THR A 277 -13.16 24.09 -7.29
CA THR A 277 -13.03 25.43 -6.70
C THR A 277 -14.34 25.95 -6.11
N ASN A 278 -15.48 25.49 -6.63
CA ASN A 278 -16.81 25.86 -6.15
C ASN A 278 -17.72 24.63 -6.03
N PRO A 279 -17.44 23.74 -5.07
CA PRO A 279 -18.19 22.48 -4.90
C PRO A 279 -19.67 22.77 -4.59
N ASP A 280 -20.57 22.23 -5.41
CA ASP A 280 -22.03 22.35 -5.23
C ASP A 280 -22.60 21.10 -4.56
N THR A 281 -23.58 21.32 -3.68
CA THR A 281 -24.33 20.25 -2.98
C THR A 281 -25.10 19.32 -3.90
N LYS A 282 -25.38 19.74 -5.14
CA LYS A 282 -26.11 18.95 -6.14
C LYS A 282 -25.27 17.91 -6.83
N HIS A 283 -23.93 18.02 -6.76
CA HIS A 283 -23.02 17.11 -7.45
C HIS A 283 -22.59 15.98 -6.53
N SER A 284 -22.78 14.75 -7.01
CA SER A 284 -22.30 13.54 -6.35
C SER A 284 -21.35 12.79 -7.30
N PHE A 285 -20.08 12.71 -6.93
CA PHE A 285 -19.05 12.12 -7.79
C PHE A 285 -17.87 11.55 -7.03
N VAL A 286 -17.13 10.69 -7.70
CA VAL A 286 -15.80 10.22 -7.29
C VAL A 286 -14.76 10.88 -8.18
N TYR A 287 -13.74 11.49 -7.60
CA TYR A 287 -12.59 12.02 -8.32
C TYR A 287 -11.34 11.22 -8.04
N VAL A 288 -10.80 10.59 -9.08
CA VAL A 288 -9.55 9.83 -9.01
C VAL A 288 -8.40 10.69 -9.49
N SER A 289 -7.41 10.91 -8.63
CA SER A 289 -6.26 11.79 -8.92
C SER A 289 -4.97 11.21 -8.37
N THR A 290 -3.85 11.54 -9.01
CA THR A 290 -2.55 11.30 -8.38
C THR A 290 -2.30 12.32 -7.27
N ILE A 291 -1.54 11.89 -6.27
CA ILE A 291 -1.16 12.76 -5.15
C ILE A 291 -0.34 13.96 -5.64
N GLN A 292 0.52 13.76 -6.65
CA GLN A 292 1.32 14.83 -7.21
C GLN A 292 0.46 15.89 -7.89
N ARG A 293 -0.50 15.49 -8.74
CA ARG A 293 -1.43 16.42 -9.38
C ARG A 293 -2.25 17.20 -8.36
N MET A 294 -2.80 16.51 -7.36
CA MET A 294 -3.57 17.18 -6.31
C MET A 294 -2.72 18.19 -5.54
N ARG A 295 -1.43 17.86 -5.26
CA ARG A 295 -0.51 18.79 -4.63
C ARG A 295 -0.26 20.03 -5.49
N ILE A 296 -0.03 19.87 -6.80
CA ILE A 296 0.13 21.01 -7.72
C ILE A 296 -1.14 21.86 -7.72
N ASN A 297 -2.31 21.24 -7.74
CA ASN A 297 -3.58 21.95 -7.71
C ASN A 297 -3.79 22.74 -6.42
N LEU A 298 -3.31 22.26 -5.27
CA LEU A 298 -3.44 22.95 -3.98
C LEU A 298 -2.37 24.03 -3.77
N PHE A 299 -1.11 23.72 -4.06
CA PHE A 299 0.03 24.55 -3.62
C PHE A 299 0.80 25.18 -4.79
N GLY A 300 0.59 24.70 -6.02
CA GLY A 300 1.32 25.16 -7.21
C GLY A 300 2.51 24.28 -7.55
N ASP A 301 3.07 24.51 -8.72
CA ASP A 301 4.29 23.84 -9.21
C ASP A 301 5.54 24.62 -8.77
N GLU A 302 6.15 24.22 -7.69
CA GLU A 302 7.48 24.63 -7.34
C GLU A 302 8.46 23.80 -8.17
N GLY A 303 8.97 24.32 -9.30
CA GLY A 303 9.75 23.62 -10.36
C GLY A 303 10.90 22.71 -9.90
N MET A 304 11.23 22.71 -8.62
CA MET A 304 12.22 21.90 -7.94
C MET A 304 11.84 20.40 -7.84
N PHE A 305 10.54 20.06 -7.90
CA PHE A 305 10.07 18.69 -7.72
C PHE A 305 10.03 17.86 -9.00
N ARG A 306 10.16 18.48 -10.18
CA ARG A 306 10.25 17.78 -11.47
C ARG A 306 11.49 16.88 -11.59
N SER A 307 12.58 17.23 -10.91
CA SER A 307 13.84 16.46 -10.98
C SER A 307 13.90 15.23 -10.09
N LEU A 308 12.96 15.08 -9.13
CA LEU A 308 12.96 13.99 -8.16
C LEU A 308 11.99 12.85 -8.51
N SER A 309 10.99 13.09 -9.37
CA SER A 309 10.15 12.02 -9.90
C SER A 309 10.85 11.36 -11.08
N ARG A 310 11.37 10.15 -10.88
CA ARG A 310 11.91 9.30 -11.95
C ARG A 310 10.84 8.92 -13.00
N ASP A 311 9.59 8.98 -12.63
CA ASP A 311 8.46 8.85 -13.56
C ASP A 311 8.15 10.26 -14.08
N GLN A 312 8.47 10.51 -15.35
CA GLN A 312 8.06 11.70 -16.10
C GLN A 312 6.54 11.66 -16.33
N ASP A 313 5.76 11.68 -15.26
CA ASP A 313 4.35 11.96 -15.37
C ASP A 313 4.20 13.44 -15.69
N ASP A 314 3.84 13.69 -16.94
CA ASP A 314 3.63 15.03 -17.47
C ASP A 314 2.32 15.61 -16.92
N ASP A 315 2.39 16.20 -15.70
CA ASP A 315 1.33 17.02 -15.11
C ASP A 315 1.47 18.49 -15.54
N SER A 316 2.06 18.73 -16.72
CA SER A 316 2.28 20.09 -17.29
C SER A 316 0.99 20.88 -17.48
N ASP A 317 -0.16 20.21 -17.53
CA ASP A 317 -1.49 20.82 -17.61
C ASP A 317 -2.10 21.15 -16.22
N ALA A 318 -1.45 20.75 -15.12
CA ALA A 318 -1.90 21.08 -13.77
C ALA A 318 -1.50 22.50 -13.38
N SER A 319 -2.41 23.23 -12.77
CA SER A 319 -2.19 24.58 -12.26
C SER A 319 -2.71 24.72 -10.84
N LYS A 320 -2.20 25.71 -10.11
CA LYS A 320 -2.72 26.02 -8.77
C LYS A 320 -4.16 26.47 -8.85
N LEU A 321 -4.99 25.91 -7.99
CA LEU A 321 -6.42 26.18 -7.86
C LEU A 321 -6.73 26.56 -6.41
N ASP A 322 -7.76 27.35 -6.22
CA ASP A 322 -8.29 27.69 -4.90
C ASP A 322 -9.34 26.65 -4.48
N ILE A 323 -8.87 25.48 -4.02
CA ILE A 323 -9.73 24.37 -3.63
C ILE A 323 -10.07 24.50 -2.14
N PRO A 324 -11.36 24.65 -1.77
CA PRO A 324 -11.73 24.80 -0.38
C PRO A 324 -11.56 23.48 0.41
N ILE A 325 -11.39 23.61 1.72
CA ILE A 325 -11.14 22.46 2.62
C ILE A 325 -12.29 21.44 2.65
N HIS A 326 -13.50 21.85 2.28
CA HIS A 326 -14.71 21.04 2.24
C HIS A 326 -15.05 20.50 0.85
N ALA A 327 -14.12 20.56 -0.11
CA ALA A 327 -14.36 20.08 -1.48
C ALA A 327 -14.76 18.60 -1.51
N PHE A 328 -14.30 17.80 -0.55
CA PHE A 328 -14.57 16.37 -0.45
C PHE A 328 -15.04 15.96 0.94
N ASP A 329 -16.06 15.10 1.00
CA ASP A 329 -16.56 14.52 2.26
C ASP A 329 -15.65 13.40 2.77
N VAL A 330 -15.11 12.60 1.84
CA VAL A 330 -14.24 11.47 2.13
C VAL A 330 -13.01 11.51 1.22
N ILE A 331 -11.85 11.31 1.79
CA ILE A 331 -10.58 11.19 1.08
C ILE A 331 -10.04 9.79 1.32
N ILE A 332 -9.87 9.05 0.24
CA ILE A 332 -9.32 7.70 0.25
C ILE A 332 -7.92 7.77 -0.34
N ALA A 333 -6.93 7.28 0.38
CA ALA A 333 -5.53 7.30 -0.03
C ALA A 333 -5.03 5.88 -0.23
N ASP A 334 -4.87 5.45 -1.48
CA ASP A 334 -4.33 4.13 -1.80
C ASP A 334 -2.81 4.14 -1.78
N GLU A 335 -2.21 3.02 -1.34
CA GLU A 335 -0.77 2.85 -1.12
C GLU A 335 -0.17 3.99 -0.28
N CYS A 336 -0.91 4.45 0.74
CA CYS A 336 -0.58 5.61 1.56
C CYS A 336 0.69 5.46 2.42
N HIS A 337 1.31 4.27 2.42
CA HIS A 337 2.60 4.01 3.04
C HIS A 337 3.79 4.52 2.20
N ARG A 338 3.56 4.91 0.94
CA ARG A 338 4.59 5.45 0.08
C ARG A 338 5.08 6.78 0.60
N GLY A 339 6.38 6.94 0.57
CA GLY A 339 7.12 8.04 1.15
C GLY A 339 8.43 7.49 1.67
N TYR A 340 9.29 6.95 0.76
CA TYR A 340 10.63 6.47 1.12
C TYR A 340 11.57 7.60 1.52
N THR A 341 11.18 8.84 1.21
CA THR A 341 11.88 10.05 1.60
C THR A 341 10.97 10.93 2.47
N ALA A 342 11.57 11.72 3.33
CA ALA A 342 10.84 12.70 4.14
C ALA A 342 10.02 13.70 3.28
N GLN A 343 10.49 13.97 2.05
CA GLN A 343 9.80 14.84 1.11
C GLN A 343 8.53 14.23 0.53
N GLU A 344 8.54 12.93 0.19
CA GLU A 344 7.35 12.25 -0.31
C GLU A 344 6.30 12.06 0.77
N GLU A 345 6.71 11.73 2.00
CA GLU A 345 5.84 11.67 3.17
C GLU A 345 5.17 13.02 3.44
N SER A 346 5.94 14.11 3.32
CA SER A 346 5.41 15.47 3.46
C SER A 346 4.32 15.77 2.44
N LYS A 347 4.52 15.39 1.16
CA LYS A 347 3.53 15.61 0.09
C LYS A 347 2.18 14.96 0.40
N TRP A 348 2.18 13.69 0.81
CA TRP A 348 0.97 12.99 1.20
C TRP A 348 0.26 13.68 2.35
N ARG A 349 1.02 14.03 3.40
CA ARG A 349 0.50 14.66 4.60
C ARG A 349 -0.09 16.05 4.31
N GLU A 350 0.58 16.89 3.53
CA GLU A 350 0.09 18.22 3.15
C GLU A 350 -1.26 18.15 2.45
N VAL A 351 -1.40 17.29 1.45
CA VAL A 351 -2.65 17.10 0.71
C VAL A 351 -3.75 16.57 1.62
N LEU A 352 -3.48 15.54 2.42
CA LEU A 352 -4.47 14.96 3.32
C LEU A 352 -4.88 15.94 4.43
N MET A 353 -3.97 16.75 4.94
CA MET A 353 -4.25 17.75 5.99
C MET A 353 -5.05 18.95 5.47
N HIS A 354 -4.96 19.25 4.17
CA HIS A 354 -5.71 20.36 3.57
C HIS A 354 -7.23 20.18 3.74
N PHE A 355 -7.74 18.99 3.46
CA PHE A 355 -9.18 18.72 3.45
C PHE A 355 -9.75 18.40 4.83
N ASP A 356 -10.94 18.87 5.13
CA ASP A 356 -11.70 18.53 6.36
C ASP A 356 -12.66 17.35 6.15
N GLY A 357 -12.36 16.40 5.26
CA GLY A 357 -13.11 15.17 5.05
C GLY A 357 -12.71 14.02 5.99
N ILE A 358 -13.44 12.90 5.95
CA ILE A 358 -13.04 11.63 6.55
C ILE A 358 -11.86 11.08 5.73
N LYS A 359 -10.82 10.57 6.37
CA LYS A 359 -9.60 10.06 5.74
C LYS A 359 -9.45 8.56 5.95
N ILE A 360 -9.40 7.83 4.85
CA ILE A 360 -9.27 6.37 4.81
C ILE A 360 -7.97 6.04 4.08
N GLY A 361 -7.00 5.49 4.79
CA GLY A 361 -5.76 5.01 4.20
C GLY A 361 -5.84 3.54 3.86
N LEU A 362 -5.32 3.16 2.70
CA LEU A 362 -5.18 1.78 2.25
C LEU A 362 -3.70 1.45 2.10
N THR A 363 -3.30 0.29 2.58
CA THR A 363 -1.94 -0.18 2.45
C THR A 363 -1.88 -1.70 2.55
N ALA A 364 -0.90 -2.31 1.88
CA ALA A 364 -0.55 -3.70 2.17
C ALA A 364 0.35 -3.78 3.42
N THR A 365 1.14 -2.74 3.65
CA THR A 365 2.21 -2.71 4.66
C THR A 365 2.14 -1.42 5.46
N PRO A 366 1.50 -1.42 6.63
CA PRO A 366 1.39 -0.22 7.46
C PRO A 366 2.77 0.20 7.99
N ALA A 367 3.28 1.31 7.46
CA ALA A 367 4.49 1.95 7.96
C ALA A 367 4.22 2.76 9.24
N SER A 368 5.26 3.01 10.04
CA SER A 368 5.13 3.76 11.30
C SER A 368 4.55 5.17 11.11
N HIS A 369 5.01 5.89 10.08
CA HIS A 369 4.51 7.23 9.75
C HIS A 369 3.03 7.21 9.30
N THR A 370 2.63 6.19 8.53
CA THR A 370 1.24 6.00 8.08
C THR A 370 0.33 5.74 9.29
N THR A 371 0.75 4.85 10.18
CA THR A 371 0.02 4.56 11.42
C THR A 371 -0.05 5.80 12.32
N ALA A 372 1.01 6.60 12.38
CA ALA A 372 1.02 7.86 13.14
C ALA A 372 0.00 8.87 12.61
N PHE A 373 -0.18 8.98 11.28
CA PHE A 373 -1.17 9.88 10.66
C PHE A 373 -2.61 9.37 10.82
N PHE A 374 -2.86 8.11 10.46
CA PHE A 374 -4.21 7.53 10.51
C PHE A 374 -4.63 7.04 11.90
N LYS A 375 -3.69 6.98 12.86
CA LYS A 375 -3.86 6.68 14.30
C LYS A 375 -4.33 5.27 14.63
N LYS A 376 -5.21 4.64 13.82
CA LYS A 376 -5.72 3.30 14.10
C LYS A 376 -5.90 2.49 12.83
N ILE A 377 -5.36 1.26 12.86
CA ILE A 377 -5.72 0.22 11.90
C ILE A 377 -7.08 -0.33 12.35
N VAL A 378 -8.10 -0.18 11.51
CA VAL A 378 -9.46 -0.63 11.80
C VAL A 378 -9.72 -2.03 11.29
N PHE A 379 -8.99 -2.45 10.26
CA PHE A 379 -9.02 -3.81 9.71
C PHE A 379 -7.64 -4.23 9.22
N SER A 380 -7.28 -5.50 9.45
CA SER A 380 -6.02 -6.09 8.99
C SER A 380 -6.27 -7.47 8.39
N TYR A 381 -5.80 -7.64 7.16
CA TYR A 381 -5.83 -8.91 6.43
C TYR A 381 -4.45 -9.14 5.81
N ASP A 382 -3.63 -9.89 6.54
CA ASP A 382 -2.24 -10.11 6.18
C ASP A 382 -2.07 -11.23 5.13
N TYR A 383 -0.86 -11.36 4.61
CA TYR A 383 -0.50 -12.35 3.61
C TYR A 383 -0.70 -13.79 4.13
N GLU A 384 -0.30 -14.06 5.39
CA GLU A 384 -0.38 -15.40 5.97
C GLU A 384 -1.82 -15.88 6.13
N ARG A 385 -2.72 -14.96 6.55
CA ARG A 385 -4.15 -15.25 6.61
C ARG A 385 -4.72 -15.51 5.22
N ALA A 386 -4.35 -14.70 4.23
CA ALA A 386 -4.83 -14.84 2.85
C ALA A 386 -4.37 -16.16 2.20
N VAL A 387 -3.15 -16.60 2.46
CA VAL A 387 -2.64 -17.90 1.99
C VAL A 387 -3.37 -19.05 2.68
N ARG A 388 -3.55 -18.97 3.99
CA ARG A 388 -4.25 -19.99 4.78
C ARG A 388 -5.72 -20.17 4.34
N GLU A 389 -6.37 -19.06 4.03
CA GLU A 389 -7.76 -19.05 3.54
C GLU A 389 -7.88 -19.36 2.03
N GLY A 390 -6.74 -19.53 1.32
CA GLY A 390 -6.69 -19.93 -0.09
C GLY A 390 -6.96 -18.81 -1.10
N TYR A 391 -6.90 -17.55 -0.70
CA TYR A 391 -7.07 -16.39 -1.61
C TYR A 391 -5.75 -15.91 -2.24
N LEU A 392 -4.61 -16.30 -1.67
CA LEU A 392 -3.28 -16.06 -2.23
C LEU A 392 -2.49 -17.37 -2.22
N VAL A 393 -1.47 -17.46 -3.08
CA VAL A 393 -0.53 -18.60 -3.09
C VAL A 393 0.70 -18.28 -2.25
N ASP A 394 1.26 -19.33 -1.65
CA ASP A 394 2.51 -19.26 -0.90
C ASP A 394 3.74 -19.33 -1.81
N TYR A 395 4.93 -19.15 -1.27
CA TYR A 395 6.16 -19.17 -2.05
C TYR A 395 7.14 -20.24 -1.59
N ASP A 396 7.99 -20.65 -2.54
CA ASP A 396 9.16 -21.45 -2.33
C ASP A 396 10.41 -20.58 -2.29
N ALA A 397 11.38 -20.94 -1.44
CA ALA A 397 12.60 -20.18 -1.30
C ALA A 397 13.81 -20.98 -1.79
N ILE A 398 14.59 -20.35 -2.66
CA ILE A 398 15.89 -20.84 -3.12
C ILE A 398 16.93 -19.78 -2.79
N ALA A 399 17.87 -20.11 -1.92
CA ALA A 399 19.01 -19.25 -1.66
C ALA A 399 20.09 -19.53 -2.71
N ILE A 400 20.57 -18.48 -3.35
CA ILE A 400 21.74 -18.52 -4.24
C ILE A 400 22.90 -17.89 -3.49
N HIS A 401 23.96 -18.65 -3.36
CA HIS A 401 25.17 -18.31 -2.67
C HIS A 401 26.25 -17.95 -3.69
N SER A 402 26.74 -16.73 -3.62
CA SER A 402 27.82 -16.21 -4.46
C SER A 402 28.92 -15.71 -3.55
N ASP A 403 30.15 -16.13 -3.78
CA ASP A 403 31.32 -15.72 -2.99
C ASP A 403 31.53 -14.20 -3.10
N ILE A 404 31.39 -13.63 -4.30
CA ILE A 404 31.48 -12.18 -4.53
C ILE A 404 30.38 -11.43 -3.77
N THR A 405 29.17 -11.94 -3.75
CA THR A 405 28.04 -11.29 -3.01
C THR A 405 28.29 -11.26 -1.50
N ILE A 406 29.09 -12.17 -0.96
CA ILE A 406 29.33 -12.29 0.48
C ILE A 406 30.61 -11.61 0.90
N LYS A 407 31.69 -11.87 0.17
CA LYS A 407 33.05 -11.44 0.54
C LYS A 407 33.43 -10.10 -0.12
N GLY A 408 32.79 -9.75 -1.25
CA GLY A 408 33.26 -8.68 -2.13
C GLY A 408 34.40 -9.18 -3.03
N VAL A 409 35.14 -8.26 -3.61
CA VAL A 409 36.29 -8.54 -4.46
C VAL A 409 37.51 -7.85 -3.89
N PHE A 410 38.61 -8.55 -3.81
CA PHE A 410 39.94 -8.01 -3.51
C PHE A 410 40.71 -7.89 -4.81
N LEU A 411 41.15 -6.72 -5.17
CA LEU A 411 41.94 -6.41 -6.36
C LEU A 411 43.38 -6.17 -5.92
N GLU A 412 44.34 -6.81 -6.60
CA GLU A 412 45.76 -6.67 -6.28
C GLU A 412 46.39 -5.43 -6.93
N GLU A 413 47.48 -4.94 -6.37
CA GLU A 413 48.31 -3.91 -6.99
C GLU A 413 48.79 -4.39 -8.40
N GLY A 414 48.61 -3.53 -9.40
CA GLY A 414 48.97 -3.84 -10.79
C GLY A 414 47.84 -4.44 -11.61
N GLU A 415 46.66 -4.73 -11.05
CA GLU A 415 45.50 -5.14 -11.83
C GLU A 415 44.92 -3.97 -12.64
N GLU A 416 44.52 -4.28 -13.88
CA GLU A 416 43.85 -3.32 -14.78
C GLU A 416 42.36 -3.37 -14.52
N VAL A 417 41.77 -2.24 -14.17
CA VAL A 417 40.33 -2.11 -13.92
C VAL A 417 39.68 -1.16 -14.91
N GLU A 418 38.46 -1.46 -15.29
CA GLU A 418 37.65 -0.61 -16.13
C GLU A 418 36.86 0.39 -15.30
N LEU A 419 36.99 1.68 -15.59
CA LEU A 419 36.27 2.77 -14.96
C LEU A 419 35.31 3.43 -15.96
N ILE A 420 34.05 3.58 -15.56
CA ILE A 420 33.02 4.26 -16.33
C ILE A 420 32.72 5.60 -15.70
N ASP A 421 32.81 6.67 -16.47
CA ASP A 421 32.24 7.96 -16.09
C ASP A 421 30.70 7.87 -16.21
N THR A 422 30.02 7.99 -15.09
CA THR A 422 28.56 7.79 -15.02
C THR A 422 27.73 8.86 -15.74
N GLN A 423 28.36 9.97 -16.20
CA GLN A 423 27.67 11.04 -16.93
C GLN A 423 27.88 10.96 -18.44
N THR A 424 29.08 10.59 -18.86
CA THR A 424 29.48 10.60 -20.28
C THR A 424 29.54 9.21 -20.87
N GLY A 425 29.51 8.15 -20.05
CA GLY A 425 29.71 6.75 -20.47
C GLY A 425 31.15 6.48 -20.95
N GLN A 426 32.07 7.43 -20.75
CA GLN A 426 33.45 7.27 -21.22
C GLN A 426 34.18 6.21 -20.41
N LEU A 427 34.65 5.19 -21.11
CA LEU A 427 35.48 4.13 -20.53
C LEU A 427 36.91 4.58 -20.39
N SER A 428 37.52 4.27 -19.26
CA SER A 428 38.95 4.44 -19.02
C SER A 428 39.49 3.21 -18.29
N PHE A 429 40.69 2.79 -18.66
CA PHE A 429 41.39 1.71 -17.97
C PHE A 429 42.40 2.34 -17.02
N GLU A 430 42.41 1.85 -15.78
CA GLU A 430 43.34 2.31 -14.76
C GLU A 430 44.05 1.09 -14.16
N THR A 431 45.37 1.10 -14.13
CA THR A 431 46.13 0.10 -13.41
C THR A 431 46.17 0.53 -11.94
N LEU A 432 45.76 -0.35 -11.03
CA LEU A 432 45.72 -0.03 -9.61
C LEU A 432 47.15 0.19 -9.07
N GLU A 433 47.37 1.35 -8.48
CA GLU A 433 48.63 1.69 -7.83
C GLU A 433 48.78 1.05 -6.45
N ASP A 434 47.64 0.70 -5.79
CA ASP A 434 47.56 0.06 -4.50
C ASP A 434 46.48 -1.02 -4.50
N GLU A 435 46.56 -2.00 -3.59
CA GLU A 435 45.52 -3.00 -3.33
C GLU A 435 44.20 -2.35 -3.00
N ARG A 436 43.09 -2.85 -3.57
CA ARG A 436 41.77 -2.29 -3.35
C ARG A 436 40.75 -3.37 -3.01
N GLU A 437 40.06 -3.19 -1.89
CA GLU A 437 38.93 -4.02 -1.50
C GLU A 437 37.61 -3.39 -1.98
N LEU A 438 36.82 -4.16 -2.72
CA LEU A 438 35.48 -3.80 -3.18
C LEU A 438 34.45 -4.49 -2.30
N PRO A 439 33.81 -3.77 -1.39
CA PRO A 439 32.90 -4.38 -0.41
C PRO A 439 31.61 -4.88 -1.05
N ALA A 440 31.17 -6.07 -0.68
CA ALA A 440 29.94 -6.70 -1.16
C ALA A 440 28.67 -5.82 -1.10
N PRO A 441 28.44 -5.00 -0.06
CA PRO A 441 27.22 -4.17 0.00
C PRO A 441 27.12 -3.08 -1.06
N THR A 442 28.22 -2.77 -1.77
CA THR A 442 28.23 -1.73 -2.83
C THR A 442 28.22 -2.30 -4.24
N THR A 443 28.10 -3.63 -4.38
CA THR A 443 27.95 -4.31 -5.68
C THR A 443 26.75 -3.77 -6.45
N GLU A 444 26.95 -3.53 -7.75
CA GLU A 444 25.99 -2.89 -8.68
C GLU A 444 25.56 -1.45 -8.29
N ILE A 445 26.21 -0.86 -7.29
CA ILE A 445 26.04 0.56 -6.90
C ILE A 445 27.29 1.37 -7.22
N GLU A 446 28.46 0.87 -6.85
CA GLU A 446 29.77 1.50 -7.05
C GLU A 446 30.69 0.69 -7.98
N TRP A 447 30.42 -0.60 -8.11
CA TRP A 447 31.15 -1.53 -8.94
C TRP A 447 30.28 -2.71 -9.36
N SER A 448 30.65 -3.42 -10.44
CA SER A 448 29.99 -4.64 -10.92
C SER A 448 31.02 -5.75 -11.21
N ALA A 449 30.52 -6.98 -11.23
CA ALA A 449 31.28 -8.17 -11.67
C ALA A 449 30.39 -9.00 -12.63
N LEU A 450 30.74 -9.01 -13.90
CA LEU A 450 29.95 -9.71 -14.95
C LEU A 450 29.91 -11.22 -14.73
N ASP A 451 31.02 -11.83 -14.30
CA ASP A 451 31.09 -13.27 -14.02
C ASP A 451 30.11 -13.71 -12.92
N ARG A 452 29.97 -12.88 -11.85
CA ARG A 452 28.96 -13.08 -10.81
C ARG A 452 27.54 -13.14 -11.40
N ASN A 453 27.18 -12.15 -12.19
CA ASN A 453 25.83 -12.06 -12.76
C ASN A 453 25.57 -13.23 -13.72
N ARG A 454 26.54 -13.61 -14.53
CA ARG A 454 26.45 -14.75 -15.45
C ARG A 454 26.26 -16.07 -14.69
N LYS A 455 27.08 -16.36 -13.68
CA LYS A 455 27.00 -17.60 -12.90
C LYS A 455 25.70 -17.71 -12.10
N ILE A 456 25.21 -16.58 -11.56
CA ILE A 456 23.89 -16.55 -10.89
C ILE A 456 22.78 -16.86 -11.92
N VAL A 457 22.81 -16.25 -13.12
CA VAL A 457 21.85 -16.54 -14.18
C VAL A 457 21.89 -18.01 -14.61
N GLN A 458 23.06 -18.58 -14.77
CA GLN A 458 23.23 -20.00 -15.10
C GLN A 458 22.66 -20.93 -14.01
N GLU A 459 22.82 -20.56 -12.75
CA GLU A 459 22.24 -21.32 -11.65
C GLU A 459 20.71 -21.23 -11.65
N ILE A 460 20.13 -20.04 -11.85
CA ILE A 460 18.68 -19.84 -11.99
C ILE A 460 18.14 -20.63 -13.19
N GLN A 461 18.86 -20.62 -14.33
CA GLN A 461 18.47 -21.31 -15.55
C GLN A 461 18.17 -22.79 -15.32
N LYS A 462 18.98 -23.48 -14.51
CA LYS A 462 18.75 -24.89 -14.17
C LYS A 462 17.36 -25.12 -13.58
N TYR A 463 16.97 -24.29 -12.60
CA TYR A 463 15.65 -24.39 -11.99
C TYR A 463 14.50 -24.03 -12.94
N LEU A 464 14.68 -23.02 -13.80
CA LEU A 464 13.64 -22.62 -14.75
C LEU A 464 13.41 -23.69 -15.83
N LEU A 465 14.46 -24.39 -16.26
CA LEU A 465 14.35 -25.49 -17.20
C LEU A 465 13.68 -26.72 -16.56
N ASP A 466 14.05 -27.06 -15.32
CA ASP A 466 13.40 -28.12 -14.55
C ASP A 466 11.90 -27.82 -14.34
N GLN A 467 11.56 -26.57 -14.00
CA GLN A 467 10.17 -26.15 -13.88
C GLN A 467 9.43 -26.23 -15.21
N GLN A 468 10.05 -25.86 -16.32
CA GLN A 468 9.47 -25.99 -17.66
C GLN A 468 9.13 -27.44 -17.98
N GLU A 469 9.99 -28.40 -17.63
CA GLU A 469 9.74 -29.83 -17.81
C GLU A 469 8.54 -30.30 -16.97
N GLN A 470 8.44 -29.83 -15.72
CA GLN A 470 7.38 -30.21 -14.79
C GLN A 470 6.02 -29.59 -15.14
N LEU A 471 6.01 -28.31 -15.55
CA LEU A 471 4.79 -27.53 -15.78
C LEU A 471 4.26 -27.69 -17.22
N GLY A 472 5.08 -28.14 -18.17
CA GLY A 472 4.73 -28.20 -19.59
C GLY A 472 4.73 -26.83 -20.30
N HIS A 473 5.09 -25.76 -19.60
CA HIS A 473 5.28 -24.40 -20.16
C HIS A 473 6.48 -23.74 -19.46
N PHE A 474 7.04 -22.68 -20.10
CA PHE A 474 8.11 -21.92 -19.48
C PHE A 474 7.52 -20.98 -18.42
N PRO A 475 7.99 -21.02 -17.15
CA PRO A 475 7.42 -20.23 -16.07
C PRO A 475 7.73 -18.74 -16.22
N LYS A 476 6.72 -17.89 -16.06
CA LYS A 476 6.88 -16.43 -16.05
C LYS A 476 7.77 -15.99 -14.91
N THR A 477 8.86 -15.32 -15.26
CA THR A 477 9.91 -14.94 -14.30
C THR A 477 10.11 -13.44 -14.28
N LEU A 478 10.06 -12.85 -13.07
CA LEU A 478 10.31 -11.45 -12.80
C LEU A 478 11.61 -11.28 -12.03
N ILE A 479 12.57 -10.53 -12.59
CA ILE A 479 13.89 -10.29 -12.01
C ILE A 479 14.01 -8.84 -11.58
N PHE A 480 14.30 -8.61 -10.30
CA PHE A 480 14.55 -7.28 -9.74
C PHE A 480 16.04 -6.97 -9.76
N ALA A 481 16.42 -6.02 -10.63
CA ALA A 481 17.78 -5.52 -10.77
C ALA A 481 18.01 -4.29 -9.89
N GLN A 482 19.29 -3.93 -9.66
CA GLN A 482 19.68 -2.84 -8.79
C GLN A 482 19.34 -1.47 -9.36
N ASN A 483 19.62 -1.24 -10.64
CA ASN A 483 19.43 0.04 -11.30
C ASN A 483 19.17 -0.12 -12.81
N ASP A 484 18.73 0.99 -13.43
CA ASP A 484 18.65 1.18 -14.87
C ASP A 484 19.12 2.60 -15.18
N ILE A 485 20.41 2.84 -14.97
CA ILE A 485 21.07 4.14 -15.18
C ILE A 485 21.89 4.04 -16.45
N ASP A 486 21.77 5.04 -17.34
CA ASP A 486 22.54 5.07 -18.58
C ASP A 486 24.03 4.81 -18.32
N HIS A 487 24.65 4.03 -19.18
CA HIS A 487 26.04 3.60 -19.16
C HIS A 487 26.44 2.59 -18.05
N ILE A 488 25.66 2.44 -16.97
CA ILE A 488 25.92 1.50 -15.86
C ILE A 488 24.68 0.69 -15.49
N SER A 489 23.81 0.41 -16.48
CA SER A 489 22.55 -0.29 -16.28
C SER A 489 22.76 -1.76 -15.94
N HIS A 490 22.46 -2.13 -14.70
CA HIS A 490 22.39 -3.54 -14.29
C HIS A 490 21.29 -4.29 -15.03
N CYS A 491 20.16 -3.59 -15.37
CA CYS A 491 19.11 -4.20 -16.17
C CYS A 491 19.59 -4.61 -17.56
N ASP A 492 20.33 -3.75 -18.27
CA ASP A 492 20.80 -4.04 -19.62
C ASP A 492 21.82 -5.18 -19.61
N SER A 493 22.75 -5.17 -18.64
CA SER A 493 23.72 -6.26 -18.46
C SER A 493 23.02 -7.61 -18.20
N LEU A 494 22.00 -7.65 -17.35
CA LEU A 494 21.24 -8.86 -17.09
C LEU A 494 20.44 -9.34 -18.30
N VAL A 495 19.82 -8.43 -19.05
CA VAL A 495 19.08 -8.79 -20.29
C VAL A 495 20.02 -9.42 -21.31
N GLU A 496 21.20 -8.85 -21.51
CA GLU A 496 22.21 -9.39 -22.42
C GLU A 496 22.64 -10.81 -22.00
N ILE A 497 23.04 -10.99 -20.74
CA ILE A 497 23.44 -12.28 -20.20
C ILE A 497 22.30 -13.31 -20.32
N LEU A 498 21.07 -12.94 -19.97
CA LEU A 498 19.91 -13.84 -20.06
C LEU A 498 19.60 -14.25 -21.50
N ARG A 499 19.71 -13.35 -22.47
CA ARG A 499 19.51 -13.67 -23.89
C ARG A 499 20.56 -14.64 -24.41
N GLU A 500 21.83 -14.45 -24.02
CA GLU A 500 22.92 -15.35 -24.37
C GLU A 500 22.72 -16.76 -23.75
N GLU A 501 22.47 -16.85 -22.46
CA GLU A 501 22.35 -18.13 -21.76
C GLU A 501 21.11 -18.94 -22.16
N PHE A 502 19.97 -18.29 -22.40
CA PHE A 502 18.74 -18.99 -22.84
C PHE A 502 18.69 -19.22 -24.34
N ASN A 503 19.30 -18.37 -25.16
CA ASN A 503 19.34 -18.46 -26.62
C ASN A 503 17.97 -18.72 -27.27
N ARG A 504 16.92 -17.96 -26.85
CA ARG A 504 15.52 -18.10 -27.32
C ARG A 504 14.98 -16.89 -28.05
N GLY A 505 15.86 -16.00 -28.53
CA GLY A 505 15.52 -14.76 -29.24
C GLY A 505 15.21 -13.59 -28.30
N ASP A 506 15.20 -12.39 -28.87
CA ASP A 506 15.11 -11.13 -28.11
C ASP A 506 13.76 -10.92 -27.43
N ASP A 507 12.68 -11.48 -27.98
CA ASP A 507 11.34 -11.33 -27.41
C ASP A 507 11.15 -12.17 -26.12
N PHE A 508 12.03 -13.14 -25.91
CA PHE A 508 11.94 -14.02 -24.75
C PHE A 508 12.32 -13.33 -23.45
N VAL A 509 13.33 -12.43 -23.50
CA VAL A 509 13.80 -11.64 -22.36
C VAL A 509 13.69 -10.15 -22.69
N GLN A 510 13.00 -9.41 -21.87
CA GLN A 510 12.83 -7.97 -22.05
C GLN A 510 13.07 -7.16 -20.77
N LYS A 511 13.56 -5.92 -20.95
CA LYS A 511 13.61 -4.90 -19.92
C LYS A 511 12.29 -4.14 -19.86
N ILE A 512 11.72 -3.99 -18.64
CA ILE A 512 10.54 -3.14 -18.41
C ILE A 512 10.84 -2.26 -17.19
N THR A 513 11.20 -1.02 -17.45
CA THR A 513 11.51 0.01 -16.44
C THR A 513 10.86 1.33 -16.80
N GLY A 514 10.89 2.30 -15.89
CA GLY A 514 10.46 3.68 -16.15
C GLY A 514 11.51 4.53 -16.87
N SER A 515 12.61 3.93 -17.34
CA SER A 515 13.65 4.66 -18.07
C SER A 515 13.15 5.13 -19.43
N PRO A 516 13.55 6.32 -19.90
CA PRO A 516 13.25 6.79 -21.27
C PRO A 516 13.78 5.86 -22.38
N SER A 517 14.73 4.97 -22.04
CA SER A 517 15.24 3.94 -22.96
C SER A 517 14.25 2.83 -23.28
N VAL A 518 13.15 2.72 -22.50
CA VAL A 518 12.10 1.72 -22.71
C VAL A 518 10.91 2.37 -23.42
N ASP A 519 10.70 2.02 -24.69
CA ASP A 519 9.53 2.46 -25.44
C ASP A 519 8.26 1.75 -24.93
N ARG A 520 7.20 2.51 -24.62
CA ARG A 520 5.86 2.06 -24.22
C ARG A 520 5.87 1.00 -23.10
N PRO A 521 6.39 1.30 -21.92
CA PRO A 521 6.54 0.32 -20.86
C PRO A 521 5.21 -0.33 -20.44
N LEU A 522 4.10 0.39 -20.45
CA LEU A 522 2.77 -0.16 -20.13
C LEU A 522 2.28 -1.18 -21.16
N GLN A 523 2.55 -0.98 -22.44
CA GLN A 523 2.26 -1.97 -23.47
C GLN A 523 3.08 -3.26 -23.24
N ARG A 524 4.37 -3.14 -22.91
CA ARG A 524 5.23 -4.30 -22.60
C ARG A 524 4.75 -5.07 -21.37
N ILE A 525 4.22 -4.37 -20.36
CA ILE A 525 3.58 -5.01 -19.21
C ILE A 525 2.37 -5.83 -19.63
N ARG A 526 1.54 -5.31 -20.52
CA ARG A 526 0.38 -6.04 -21.08
C ARG A 526 0.81 -7.27 -21.88
N GLU A 527 1.86 -7.16 -22.66
CA GLU A 527 2.43 -8.31 -23.38
C GLU A 527 2.96 -9.36 -22.40
N PHE A 528 3.66 -8.95 -21.34
CA PHE A 528 4.09 -9.85 -20.28
C PHE A 528 2.93 -10.54 -19.57
N ARG A 529 1.82 -9.83 -19.37
CA ARG A 529 0.61 -10.39 -18.76
C ARG A 529 -0.13 -11.37 -19.67
N ASN A 530 -0.33 -11.02 -20.94
CA ASN A 530 -1.31 -11.67 -21.82
C ASN A 530 -0.68 -12.62 -22.84
N ARG A 531 0.62 -12.46 -23.15
CA ARG A 531 1.31 -13.27 -24.17
C ARG A 531 2.26 -14.26 -23.53
N GLN A 532 2.67 -15.26 -24.29
CA GLN A 532 3.66 -16.25 -23.86
C GLN A 532 5.04 -15.60 -23.69
N ASN A 533 5.44 -14.72 -24.62
CA ASN A 533 6.62 -13.89 -24.54
C ASN A 533 6.24 -12.42 -24.26
N PRO A 534 7.06 -11.68 -23.51
CA PRO A 534 8.29 -12.12 -22.84
C PRO A 534 8.01 -13.13 -21.72
N ALA A 535 8.87 -14.15 -21.59
CA ALA A 535 8.82 -15.12 -20.52
C ALA A 535 9.59 -14.64 -19.28
N ILE A 536 10.70 -13.92 -19.47
CA ILE A 536 11.54 -13.32 -18.43
C ILE A 536 11.52 -11.79 -18.60
N VAL A 537 11.26 -11.10 -17.50
CA VAL A 537 11.30 -9.63 -17.45
C VAL A 537 12.26 -9.16 -16.37
N VAL A 538 13.15 -8.24 -16.74
CA VAL A 538 14.05 -7.54 -15.83
C VAL A 538 13.52 -6.14 -15.56
N THR A 539 13.41 -5.78 -14.28
CA THR A 539 12.87 -4.48 -13.83
C THR A 539 13.64 -3.96 -12.62
N VAL A 540 13.49 -2.67 -12.32
CA VAL A 540 14.01 -2.09 -11.05
C VAL A 540 12.89 -1.99 -10.03
N ASP A 541 11.88 -1.15 -10.28
CA ASP A 541 10.79 -0.86 -9.36
C ASP A 541 9.44 -0.64 -10.04
N MET A 542 9.39 -0.53 -11.39
CA MET A 542 8.15 -0.27 -12.11
C MET A 542 7.11 -1.37 -11.90
N LEU A 543 7.54 -2.63 -11.88
CA LEU A 543 6.69 -3.79 -11.64
C LEU A 543 6.52 -4.12 -10.15
N SER A 544 7.13 -3.34 -9.24
CA SER A 544 6.95 -3.54 -7.79
C SER A 544 5.56 -3.10 -7.32
N THR A 545 4.87 -2.23 -8.06
CA THR A 545 3.56 -1.67 -7.67
C THR A 545 2.62 -1.52 -8.86
N GLY A 546 1.31 -1.68 -8.61
CA GLY A 546 0.25 -1.34 -9.55
C GLY A 546 0.07 -2.24 -10.78
N VAL A 547 0.87 -3.28 -10.92
CA VAL A 547 0.81 -4.18 -12.08
C VAL A 547 0.20 -5.52 -11.68
N ASP A 548 -0.78 -5.97 -12.44
CA ASP A 548 -1.46 -7.25 -12.25
C ASP A 548 -1.02 -8.27 -13.30
N VAL A 549 -0.13 -9.19 -12.92
CA VAL A 549 0.32 -10.33 -13.76
C VAL A 549 0.18 -11.62 -12.95
N PRO A 550 -1.01 -12.27 -12.90
CA PRO A 550 -1.24 -13.46 -12.08
C PRO A 550 -0.33 -14.64 -12.42
N ARG A 551 0.12 -14.72 -13.67
CA ARG A 551 0.98 -15.79 -14.20
C ARG A 551 2.44 -15.73 -13.75
N ILE A 552 2.86 -14.79 -12.91
CA ILE A 552 4.23 -14.76 -12.38
C ILE A 552 4.44 -15.97 -11.46
N GLU A 553 5.34 -16.86 -11.85
CA GLU A 553 5.68 -18.08 -11.14
C GLU A 553 7.05 -18.01 -10.47
N ASN A 554 7.90 -17.06 -10.89
CA ASN A 554 9.20 -16.86 -10.26
C ASN A 554 9.50 -15.39 -10.01
N ILE A 555 10.09 -15.10 -8.86
CA ILE A 555 10.63 -13.79 -8.49
C ILE A 555 12.09 -13.96 -8.11
N VAL A 556 12.96 -13.17 -8.75
CA VAL A 556 14.41 -13.19 -8.51
C VAL A 556 14.87 -11.86 -7.93
N PHE A 557 15.51 -11.89 -6.79
CA PHE A 557 16.11 -10.71 -6.16
C PHE A 557 17.61 -10.66 -6.48
N LEU A 558 18.00 -9.81 -7.43
CA LEU A 558 19.39 -9.46 -7.75
C LEU A 558 19.76 -8.07 -7.24
N ARG A 559 18.93 -7.52 -6.34
CA ARG A 559 19.20 -6.26 -5.64
C ARG A 559 19.00 -6.42 -4.14
N PRO A 560 19.82 -5.79 -3.28
CA PRO A 560 19.53 -5.72 -1.87
C PRO A 560 18.30 -4.85 -1.63
N VAL A 561 17.35 -5.36 -0.87
CA VAL A 561 16.14 -4.63 -0.49
C VAL A 561 16.24 -4.28 0.99
N LYS A 562 16.28 -2.97 1.29
CA LYS A 562 16.39 -2.47 2.68
C LYS A 562 15.05 -2.11 3.29
N SER A 563 14.03 -1.92 2.45
CA SER A 563 12.68 -1.56 2.87
C SER A 563 11.78 -2.80 2.91
N ARG A 564 11.20 -3.10 4.07
CA ARG A 564 10.20 -4.16 4.23
C ARG A 564 9.01 -3.94 3.29
N ILE A 565 8.55 -2.70 3.19
CA ILE A 565 7.43 -2.32 2.34
C ILE A 565 7.70 -2.70 0.88
N LEU A 566 8.88 -2.31 0.37
CA LEU A 566 9.29 -2.62 -1.00
C LEU A 566 9.41 -4.13 -1.21
N PHE A 567 9.96 -4.85 -0.24
CA PHE A 567 10.08 -6.31 -0.29
C PHE A 567 8.70 -6.99 -0.39
N GLU A 568 7.76 -6.62 0.50
CA GLU A 568 6.41 -7.19 0.49
C GLU A 568 5.63 -6.84 -0.79
N GLN A 569 5.85 -5.67 -1.36
CA GLN A 569 5.28 -5.29 -2.66
C GLN A 569 5.84 -6.12 -3.82
N MET A 570 7.15 -6.35 -3.82
CA MET A 570 7.81 -7.21 -4.82
C MET A 570 7.33 -8.67 -4.69
N MET A 571 7.28 -9.20 -3.48
CA MET A 571 6.73 -10.53 -3.18
C MET A 571 5.27 -10.65 -3.62
N GLY A 572 4.48 -9.61 -3.37
CA GLY A 572 3.07 -9.56 -3.75
C GLY A 572 2.78 -9.67 -5.26
N ARG A 573 3.81 -9.60 -6.11
CA ARG A 573 3.65 -9.87 -7.56
C ARG A 573 3.46 -11.34 -7.85
N GLY A 574 4.05 -12.22 -7.05
CA GLY A 574 3.94 -13.67 -7.20
C GLY A 574 2.74 -14.30 -6.47
N THR A 575 2.12 -13.60 -5.53
CA THR A 575 1.15 -14.20 -4.60
C THR A 575 -0.23 -14.52 -5.19
N ARG A 576 -0.54 -13.99 -6.37
CA ARG A 576 -1.87 -14.15 -6.96
C ARG A 576 -2.16 -15.55 -7.44
N LEU A 577 -3.39 -15.98 -7.23
CA LEU A 577 -3.94 -17.18 -7.86
C LEU A 577 -3.97 -17.02 -9.37
N CYS A 578 -3.71 -18.11 -10.09
CA CYS A 578 -3.91 -18.20 -11.54
C CYS A 578 -4.45 -19.59 -11.88
N LEU A 579 -5.77 -19.68 -11.98
CA LEU A 579 -6.46 -20.95 -12.24
C LEU A 579 -6.14 -21.53 -13.62
N GLU A 580 -5.86 -20.67 -14.62
CA GLU A 580 -5.54 -21.07 -15.98
C GLU A 580 -4.31 -21.98 -16.09
N ILE A 581 -3.33 -21.79 -15.20
CA ILE A 581 -2.10 -22.57 -15.15
C ILE A 581 -2.01 -23.41 -13.87
N HIS A 582 -3.10 -23.56 -13.13
CA HIS A 582 -3.18 -24.30 -11.86
C HIS A 582 -2.06 -23.89 -10.87
N LYS A 583 -1.80 -22.59 -10.79
CA LYS A 583 -0.73 -22.06 -9.96
C LYS A 583 -1.01 -22.28 -8.47
N SER A 584 -0.27 -23.18 -7.85
CA SER A 584 -0.38 -23.50 -6.42
C SER A 584 0.63 -22.71 -5.55
N HIS A 585 1.73 -22.22 -6.15
CA HIS A 585 2.79 -21.49 -5.48
C HIS A 585 3.59 -20.67 -6.50
N PHE A 586 4.54 -19.88 -5.99
CA PHE A 586 5.59 -19.27 -6.81
C PHE A 586 6.95 -19.47 -6.15
N THR A 587 8.03 -19.33 -6.91
CA THR A 587 9.38 -19.52 -6.39
C THR A 587 10.09 -18.18 -6.23
N VAL A 588 10.78 -18.02 -5.10
CA VAL A 588 11.61 -16.85 -4.81
C VAL A 588 13.07 -17.24 -4.81
N PHE A 589 13.85 -16.59 -5.66
CA PHE A 589 15.30 -16.73 -5.67
C PHE A 589 15.92 -15.56 -4.91
N ASP A 590 16.51 -15.87 -3.75
CA ASP A 590 17.25 -14.92 -2.93
C ASP A 590 18.75 -15.04 -3.26
N CYS A 591 19.25 -14.11 -4.11
CA CYS A 591 20.64 -14.08 -4.53
C CYS A 591 21.59 -13.45 -3.50
N PHE A 592 21.13 -13.34 -2.25
CA PHE A 592 21.89 -12.84 -1.09
C PHE A 592 22.02 -13.90 -0.01
N ASN A 593 22.25 -15.16 -0.42
CA ASN A 593 22.47 -16.31 0.48
C ASN A 593 21.27 -16.56 1.43
N GLY A 594 20.06 -16.25 1.04
CA GLY A 594 18.87 -16.38 1.89
C GLY A 594 18.74 -15.31 2.98
N THR A 595 19.71 -14.42 3.11
CA THR A 595 19.72 -13.40 4.17
C THR A 595 18.62 -12.36 3.98
N LEU A 596 18.19 -12.11 2.75
CA LEU A 596 17.09 -11.18 2.45
C LEU A 596 15.77 -11.71 3.02
N LEU A 597 15.43 -12.96 2.71
CA LEU A 597 14.23 -13.61 3.24
C LEU A 597 14.29 -13.75 4.77
N GLU A 598 15.46 -14.10 5.33
CA GLU A 598 15.67 -14.19 6.77
C GLU A 598 15.45 -12.84 7.49
N TYR A 599 16.02 -11.77 6.94
CA TYR A 599 15.89 -10.43 7.50
C TYR A 599 14.42 -10.01 7.61
N PHE A 600 13.65 -10.17 6.51
CA PHE A 600 12.24 -9.75 6.52
C PHE A 600 11.32 -10.70 7.28
N ARG A 601 11.67 -11.97 7.45
CA ARG A 601 10.91 -12.94 8.23
C ARG A 601 11.04 -12.72 9.74
N LYS A 602 12.20 -12.35 10.24
CA LYS A 602 12.43 -12.04 11.67
C LYS A 602 11.66 -10.80 12.14
N ILE A 603 11.26 -9.95 11.20
CA ILE A 603 10.52 -8.72 11.49
C ILE A 603 8.99 -8.94 11.39
N THR A 604 8.51 -10.17 11.19
CA THR A 604 7.09 -10.51 11.16
C THR A 604 6.47 -10.48 12.55
N GLY A 605 6.27 -9.34 13.05
CA GLY A 605 5.34 -8.95 14.09
C GLY A 605 4.97 -7.52 13.78
N ILE A 606 3.70 -7.18 13.83
CA ILE A 606 3.30 -5.80 14.08
C ILE A 606 3.83 -5.53 15.50
N THR A 607 5.13 -5.34 15.62
CA THR A 607 5.65 -4.64 16.78
C THR A 607 5.08 -3.24 16.63
N ALA A 608 4.09 -2.96 17.45
CA ALA A 608 3.69 -1.61 17.76
C ALA A 608 4.90 -0.93 18.40
N GLU A 609 5.91 -0.60 17.60
CA GLU A 609 6.86 0.42 17.99
C GLU A 609 6.04 1.68 18.19
N ALA A 610 6.28 2.34 19.31
CA ALA A 610 5.67 3.62 19.60
C ALA A 610 5.78 4.51 18.35
N PRO A 611 4.71 5.19 17.92
CA PRO A 611 4.70 5.95 16.69
C PRO A 611 5.88 6.89 16.67
N LEU A 612 6.84 6.65 15.78
CA LEU A 612 7.90 7.61 15.49
C LEU A 612 7.21 8.89 15.03
N LYS A 613 7.59 10.04 15.60
CA LYS A 613 7.10 11.33 15.11
C LYS A 613 7.40 11.41 13.62
N ALA A 614 6.40 11.80 12.83
CA ALA A 614 6.52 11.94 11.38
C ALA A 614 7.79 12.74 11.03
N ILE A 615 8.53 12.29 10.01
CA ILE A 615 9.78 12.94 9.60
C ILE A 615 9.40 14.23 8.83
N LYS A 616 9.62 15.40 9.45
CA LYS A 616 9.39 16.70 8.81
C LYS A 616 10.49 17.02 7.79
N THR A 617 10.18 17.70 6.70
CA THR A 617 11.17 18.29 5.78
C THR A 617 11.93 19.42 6.46
N ILE A 618 13.02 19.92 5.87
CA ILE A 618 13.74 21.09 6.42
C ILE A 618 12.82 22.32 6.42
N ARG A 619 12.03 22.53 5.36
CA ARG A 619 11.02 23.60 5.29
C ARG A 619 10.00 23.51 6.41
N GLU A 620 9.42 22.34 6.65
CA GLU A 620 8.45 22.11 7.73
C GLU A 620 9.06 22.29 9.12
N ILE A 621 10.35 21.89 9.30
CA ILE A 621 11.06 22.10 10.56
C ILE A 621 11.27 23.60 10.79
N VAL A 622 11.73 24.32 9.79
CA VAL A 622 11.93 25.78 9.88
C VAL A 622 10.60 26.49 10.15
N GLN A 623 9.52 26.08 9.47
CA GLN A 623 8.20 26.64 9.71
C GLN A 623 7.68 26.32 11.11
N ALA A 624 7.87 25.09 11.60
CA ALA A 624 7.50 24.69 12.96
C ALA A 624 8.28 25.47 14.04
N ILE A 625 9.57 25.77 13.78
CA ILE A 625 10.37 26.64 14.65
C ILE A 625 9.77 28.06 14.67
N ALA A 626 9.42 28.61 13.50
CA ALA A 626 8.83 29.94 13.38
C ALA A 626 7.45 30.02 14.07
N ASP A 627 6.61 29.00 13.93
CA ASP A 627 5.26 28.94 14.51
C ASP A 627 5.24 28.55 16.00
N ASN A 628 6.40 28.32 16.61
CA ASN A 628 6.55 27.86 17.99
C ASN A 628 5.92 26.49 18.29
N GLU A 629 5.97 25.59 17.29
CA GLU A 629 5.51 24.20 17.42
C GLU A 629 6.71 23.33 17.87
N ASP A 630 6.72 22.81 19.09
CA ASP A 630 7.82 22.01 19.64
C ASP A 630 9.21 22.60 19.33
N ARG A 631 9.37 23.91 19.51
CA ARG A 631 10.51 24.71 19.01
C ARG A 631 11.87 24.10 19.34
N GLU A 632 12.13 23.81 20.62
CA GLU A 632 13.39 23.24 21.09
C GLU A 632 13.75 21.92 20.39
N TYR A 633 12.76 21.05 20.27
CA TYR A 633 12.93 19.78 19.57
C TYR A 633 13.27 19.99 18.10
N ASN A 634 12.54 20.88 17.40
CA ASN A 634 12.75 21.14 15.97
C ASN A 634 14.09 21.83 15.70
N ILE A 635 14.57 22.71 16.60
CA ILE A 635 15.92 23.30 16.51
C ILE A 635 16.98 22.19 16.59
N GLY A 636 16.87 21.27 17.53
CA GLY A 636 17.78 20.13 17.65
C GLY A 636 17.77 19.20 16.43
N VAL A 637 16.60 18.98 15.81
CA VAL A 637 16.47 18.20 14.57
C VAL A 637 17.13 18.91 13.40
N LEU A 638 16.92 20.23 13.24
CA LEU A 638 17.53 21.03 12.18
C LEU A 638 19.05 21.02 12.29
N SER A 639 19.60 21.27 13.48
CA SER A 639 21.04 21.23 13.74
C SER A 639 21.67 19.89 13.34
N LYS A 640 21.06 18.76 13.73
CA LYS A 640 21.52 17.41 13.34
C LYS A 640 21.49 17.19 11.84
N ARG A 641 20.50 17.71 11.13
CA ARG A 641 20.40 17.58 9.67
C ARG A 641 21.48 18.41 8.96
N LEU A 642 21.69 19.65 9.36
CA LEU A 642 22.76 20.50 8.83
C LEU A 642 24.14 19.86 9.06
N HIS A 643 24.35 19.24 10.23
CA HIS A 643 25.59 18.52 10.51
C HIS A 643 25.79 17.30 9.59
N ARG A 644 24.69 16.60 9.23
CA ARG A 644 24.75 15.51 8.25
C ARG A 644 25.08 16.01 6.84
N ILE A 645 24.50 17.14 6.43
CA ILE A 645 24.82 17.78 5.14
C ILE A 645 26.30 18.16 5.11
N SER A 646 26.83 18.76 6.17
CA SER A 646 28.26 19.18 6.23
C SER A 646 29.24 18.01 6.03
N LYS A 647 28.87 16.78 6.37
CA LYS A 647 29.69 15.58 6.15
C LYS A 647 29.63 15.04 4.73
N ASN A 648 28.54 15.32 4.00
CA ASN A 648 28.24 14.69 2.69
C ASN A 648 28.26 15.72 1.54
N ILE A 649 28.82 16.88 1.72
CA ILE A 649 28.82 17.96 0.74
C ILE A 649 30.15 18.06 0.02
N THR A 650 30.14 18.42 -1.29
CA THR A 650 31.36 18.71 -2.04
C THR A 650 32.04 20.00 -1.57
N GLN A 651 33.33 20.17 -1.90
CA GLN A 651 34.06 21.41 -1.61
C GLN A 651 33.42 22.63 -2.31
N GLY A 652 32.93 22.46 -3.55
CA GLY A 652 32.14 23.47 -4.25
C GLY A 652 30.82 23.81 -3.56
N GLY A 653 30.12 22.80 -3.03
CA GLY A 653 28.92 23.02 -2.23
C GLY A 653 29.17 23.77 -0.93
N ARG A 654 30.29 23.52 -0.23
CA ARG A 654 30.68 24.30 0.95
C ARG A 654 30.91 25.79 0.62
N LEU A 655 31.53 26.06 -0.52
CA LEU A 655 31.72 27.44 -1.00
C LEU A 655 30.38 28.10 -1.35
N GLN A 656 29.46 27.35 -1.96
CA GLN A 656 28.12 27.84 -2.27
C GLN A 656 27.34 28.16 -0.99
N PHE A 657 27.38 27.28 0.04
CA PHE A 657 26.74 27.54 1.34
C PHE A 657 27.33 28.80 2.01
N LYS A 658 28.66 28.91 1.98
CA LYS A 658 29.35 30.10 2.51
C LYS A 658 28.94 31.37 1.78
N TYR A 659 28.67 31.32 0.49
CA TYR A 659 28.12 32.45 -0.27
C TYR A 659 26.71 32.84 0.17
N ILE A 660 25.86 31.87 0.54
CA ILE A 660 24.48 32.11 0.99
C ILE A 660 24.42 32.69 2.41
N LEU A 661 25.27 32.22 3.34
CA LEU A 661 25.22 32.58 4.77
C LEU A 661 26.47 33.21 5.35
N ASP A 662 27.54 33.40 4.58
CA ASP A 662 28.85 33.93 4.99
C ASP A 662 29.51 33.16 6.16
N CYS A 663 29.16 31.86 6.32
CA CYS A 663 29.75 30.98 7.33
C CYS A 663 29.81 29.53 6.84
N ASP A 664 30.61 28.69 7.54
CA ASP A 664 30.64 27.25 7.23
C ASP A 664 29.37 26.55 7.78
N ILE A 665 28.90 25.55 7.05
CA ILE A 665 27.66 24.82 7.41
C ILE A 665 27.77 24.08 8.77
N ALA A 666 28.96 23.60 9.13
CA ALA A 666 29.17 22.94 10.42
C ALA A 666 29.17 23.94 11.58
N GLU A 667 29.77 25.10 11.37
CA GLU A 667 29.78 26.23 12.33
C GLU A 667 28.36 26.77 12.52
N PHE A 668 27.62 26.95 11.42
CA PHE A 668 26.22 27.37 11.47
C PHE A 668 25.35 26.38 12.24
N ALA A 669 25.51 25.08 11.98
CA ALA A 669 24.79 24.05 12.69
C ALA A 669 25.05 24.01 14.19
N GLN A 670 26.29 24.29 14.62
CA GLN A 670 26.67 24.38 16.03
C GLN A 670 26.13 25.64 16.72
N SER A 671 26.16 26.74 16.04
CA SER A 671 25.73 28.05 16.61
C SER A 671 24.23 28.29 16.52
N LEU A 672 23.49 27.45 15.80
CA LEU A 672 22.08 27.66 15.47
C LEU A 672 21.19 27.92 16.71
N HIS A 673 21.35 27.13 17.76
CA HIS A 673 20.58 27.28 19.00
C HIS A 673 20.82 28.64 19.66
N GLN A 674 22.08 28.99 19.82
CA GLN A 674 22.49 30.25 20.40
C GLN A 674 22.07 31.46 19.53
N SER A 675 22.14 31.33 18.20
CA SER A 675 21.72 32.39 17.28
C SER A 675 20.19 32.61 17.33
N LEU A 676 19.41 31.55 17.47
CA LEU A 676 17.95 31.66 17.66
C LEU A 676 17.57 32.24 19.02
N GLU A 677 18.34 32.00 20.06
CA GLU A 677 18.13 32.65 21.39
C GLU A 677 18.48 34.13 21.39
N GLN A 678 19.61 34.51 20.78
CA GLN A 678 20.16 35.87 20.88
C GLN A 678 19.64 36.79 19.77
N GLN A 679 19.39 36.28 18.55
CA GLN A 679 19.06 37.05 17.35
C GLN A 679 17.90 36.43 16.59
N TRP A 680 16.79 36.14 17.28
CA TRP A 680 15.64 35.46 16.77
C TRP A 680 15.17 35.92 15.38
N GLU A 681 14.85 37.19 15.25
CA GLU A 681 14.28 37.75 14.03
C GLU A 681 15.21 37.62 12.81
N GLN A 682 16.49 37.82 13.00
CA GLN A 682 17.49 37.76 11.94
C GLN A 682 17.74 36.32 11.54
N THR A 683 17.85 35.42 12.51
CA THR A 683 18.10 34.00 12.27
C THR A 683 16.92 33.33 11.59
N ILE A 684 15.69 33.60 12.02
CA ILE A 684 14.47 33.03 11.40
C ILE A 684 14.32 33.53 9.95
N LYS A 685 14.56 34.82 9.67
CA LYS A 685 14.55 35.33 8.29
C LYS A 685 15.59 34.64 7.41
N THR A 686 16.74 34.32 7.99
CA THR A 686 17.81 33.61 7.29
C THR A 686 17.43 32.17 6.98
N LEU A 687 16.83 31.45 7.94
CA LEU A 687 16.35 30.09 7.75
C LEU A 687 15.19 29.99 6.74
N GLN A 688 14.38 31.04 6.62
CA GLN A 688 13.24 31.10 5.68
C GLN A 688 13.63 31.59 4.28
N LYS A 689 14.92 31.91 4.02
CA LYS A 689 15.37 32.24 2.66
C LYS A 689 15.23 31.03 1.74
N GLU A 690 14.67 31.24 0.56
CA GLU A 690 14.49 30.21 -0.44
C GLU A 690 15.82 29.56 -0.83
N ASP A 691 16.85 30.38 -1.09
CA ASP A 691 18.19 29.90 -1.44
C ASP A 691 18.81 28.97 -0.37
N PHE A 692 18.54 29.22 0.91
CA PHE A 692 18.99 28.36 2.01
C PHE A 692 18.23 27.05 2.07
N LEU A 693 16.90 27.11 1.95
CA LEU A 693 16.03 25.93 1.99
C LEU A 693 16.32 25.02 0.80
N ASP A 694 16.39 25.58 -0.39
CA ASP A 694 16.71 24.86 -1.62
C ASP A 694 18.10 24.22 -1.58
N PHE A 695 19.08 24.96 -1.08
CA PHE A 695 20.41 24.41 -0.91
C PHE A 695 20.43 23.22 0.04
N CYS A 696 19.78 23.33 1.21
CA CYS A 696 19.75 22.27 2.20
C CYS A 696 19.05 21.00 1.70
N GLU A 697 18.08 21.14 0.81
CA GLU A 697 17.36 20.02 0.21
C GLU A 697 18.11 19.38 -0.96
N ASN A 698 18.87 20.19 -1.77
CA ASN A 698 19.50 19.78 -3.02
C ASN A 698 21.02 19.97 -3.07
N TYR A 699 21.72 19.92 -1.93
CA TYR A 699 23.15 20.20 -1.87
C TYR A 699 24.01 19.29 -2.77
N PRO A 700 25.10 19.82 -3.39
CA PRO A 700 25.96 19.05 -4.28
C PRO A 700 26.70 17.93 -3.54
N ARG A 701 26.57 16.69 -4.03
CA ARG A 701 27.25 15.50 -3.50
C ARG A 701 28.47 15.14 -4.36
N PRO A 702 29.51 14.51 -3.79
CA PRO A 702 30.66 14.05 -4.57
C PRO A 702 30.23 13.05 -5.66
N LYS A 703 30.79 13.22 -6.85
CA LYS A 703 30.58 12.28 -7.98
C LYS A 703 31.39 11.02 -7.72
N LYS A 704 30.78 9.86 -7.92
CA LYS A 704 31.45 8.55 -7.81
C LYS A 704 31.70 8.01 -9.20
N LYS A 705 32.91 7.50 -9.44
CA LYS A 705 33.24 6.68 -10.62
C LYS A 705 32.73 5.26 -10.36
N PHE A 706 32.18 4.62 -11.38
CA PHE A 706 31.72 3.22 -11.33
C PHE A 706 32.85 2.31 -11.83
N LEU A 707 33.13 1.23 -11.10
CA LEU A 707 34.22 0.31 -11.40
C LEU A 707 33.67 -1.03 -11.90
N ARG A 708 34.29 -1.60 -12.93
CA ARG A 708 34.04 -2.96 -13.39
C ARG A 708 35.21 -3.87 -12.98
N ALA A 709 34.86 -4.95 -12.24
CA ALA A 709 35.80 -5.99 -11.82
C ALA A 709 35.57 -7.25 -12.68
N ASP A 710 35.84 -7.13 -13.99
CA ASP A 710 35.53 -8.20 -14.97
C ASP A 710 36.49 -9.39 -14.89
N THR A 711 37.62 -9.22 -14.23
CA THR A 711 38.62 -10.30 -13.99
C THR A 711 38.28 -11.17 -12.78
N ALA A 712 37.36 -10.75 -11.92
CA ALA A 712 37.01 -11.47 -10.72
C ALA A 712 36.12 -12.69 -11.04
N GLU A 713 36.63 -13.89 -10.79
CA GLU A 713 35.83 -15.13 -10.90
C GLU A 713 34.97 -15.35 -9.66
N ASP A 714 33.72 -15.76 -9.85
CA ASP A 714 32.78 -16.09 -8.77
C ASP A 714 32.57 -17.60 -8.63
N PHE A 715 32.20 -18.04 -7.44
CA PHE A 715 31.72 -19.40 -7.18
C PHE A 715 30.28 -19.32 -6.70
N VAL A 716 29.36 -19.93 -7.45
CA VAL A 716 27.93 -19.86 -7.19
C VAL A 716 27.37 -21.26 -6.97
N ILE A 717 26.63 -21.41 -5.86
CA ILE A 717 25.86 -22.62 -5.55
C ILE A 717 24.46 -22.21 -5.07
N SER A 718 23.48 -23.10 -5.24
CA SER A 718 22.14 -22.88 -4.77
C SER A 718 21.71 -23.91 -3.74
N LYS A 719 20.79 -23.51 -2.87
CA LYS A 719 20.25 -24.36 -1.81
C LYS A 719 18.76 -24.09 -1.62
N ILE A 720 17.97 -25.16 -1.61
CA ILE A 720 16.58 -25.09 -1.17
C ILE A 720 16.58 -24.93 0.35
N ILE A 721 15.86 -23.94 0.86
CA ILE A 721 15.82 -23.61 2.29
C ILE A 721 14.58 -24.22 2.92
N PHE A 722 14.77 -25.10 3.89
CA PHE A 722 13.80 -25.42 4.93
C PHE A 722 14.31 -24.86 6.25
N ARG A 723 13.43 -24.44 7.14
CA ARG A 723 13.84 -23.79 8.39
C ARG A 723 13.19 -24.43 9.59
N SER A 724 13.97 -24.54 10.66
CA SER A 724 13.50 -24.87 11.99
C SER A 724 13.00 -23.59 12.71
N LYS A 725 12.22 -23.77 13.77
CA LYS A 725 11.71 -22.68 14.60
C LYS A 725 12.79 -21.82 15.27
N ASP A 726 13.92 -22.43 15.59
CA ASP A 726 15.10 -21.79 16.18
C ASP A 726 16.01 -21.13 15.13
N GLY A 727 15.60 -21.12 13.84
CA GLY A 727 16.30 -20.46 12.75
C GLY A 727 17.42 -21.30 12.11
N ARG A 728 17.60 -22.57 12.52
CA ARG A 728 18.57 -23.46 11.86
C ARG A 728 18.09 -23.81 10.46
N GLU A 729 19.01 -23.88 9.52
CA GLU A 729 18.75 -24.37 8.17
C GLU A 729 18.75 -25.90 8.18
N LEU A 730 17.70 -26.47 7.64
CA LEU A 730 17.55 -27.92 7.47
C LEU A 730 17.66 -28.28 6.00
N GLY A 731 18.39 -29.33 5.69
CA GLY A 731 18.36 -29.96 4.38
C GLY A 731 17.08 -30.77 4.18
N PRO A 732 16.72 -31.12 2.93
CA PRO A 732 15.54 -31.93 2.65
C PRO A 732 15.46 -33.23 3.45
N GLN A 733 16.59 -33.91 3.62
CA GLN A 733 16.66 -35.18 4.34
C GLN A 733 16.40 -35.01 5.85
N ASP A 734 16.94 -33.97 6.46
CA ASP A 734 16.73 -33.66 7.87
C ASP A 734 15.26 -33.35 8.13
N TYR A 735 14.64 -32.58 7.23
CA TYR A 735 13.22 -32.23 7.30
C TYR A 735 12.32 -33.47 7.19
N ILE A 736 12.66 -34.42 6.29
CA ILE A 736 11.94 -35.70 6.17
C ILE A 736 12.06 -36.50 7.46
N GLN A 737 13.27 -36.63 8.03
CA GLN A 737 13.48 -37.37 9.27
C GLN A 737 12.67 -36.80 10.44
N GLU A 738 12.65 -35.51 10.60
CA GLU A 738 11.84 -34.86 11.63
C GLU A 738 10.34 -35.08 11.38
N PHE A 739 9.88 -35.01 10.13
CA PHE A 739 8.47 -35.29 9.80
C PHE A 739 8.11 -36.76 10.07
N GLU A 740 8.93 -37.73 9.67
CA GLU A 740 8.68 -39.14 9.91
C GLU A 740 8.62 -39.45 11.42
N LYS A 741 9.50 -38.82 12.19
CA LYS A 741 9.50 -38.90 13.64
C LYS A 741 8.20 -38.35 14.22
N PHE A 742 7.79 -37.16 13.78
CA PHE A 742 6.53 -36.52 14.17
C PHE A 742 5.32 -37.41 13.89
N VAL A 743 5.20 -37.97 12.68
CA VAL A 743 4.10 -38.85 12.32
C VAL A 743 4.06 -40.13 13.16
N LYS A 744 5.23 -40.70 13.49
CA LYS A 744 5.34 -41.92 14.30
C LYS A 744 5.06 -41.69 15.78
N GLU A 745 5.43 -40.55 16.31
CA GLU A 745 5.31 -40.25 17.76
C GLU A 745 3.96 -39.63 18.16
N ASN A 746 3.23 -39.01 17.22
CA ASN A 746 2.02 -38.25 17.51
C ASN A 746 0.65 -38.88 17.15
N PRO A 747 0.50 -40.16 16.71
CA PRO A 747 -0.83 -40.70 16.41
C PRO A 747 -1.76 -40.72 17.63
N VAL A 748 -1.21 -40.87 18.85
CA VAL A 748 -1.99 -40.91 20.10
C VAL A 748 -2.45 -39.51 20.56
N HIS A 749 -1.77 -38.47 20.11
CA HIS A 749 -2.03 -37.07 20.53
C HIS A 749 -2.78 -36.23 19.49
N MET A 750 -2.91 -36.74 18.25
CA MET A 750 -3.61 -36.10 17.14
C MET A 750 -4.74 -37.00 16.63
N GLU A 751 -5.96 -36.73 17.03
CA GLU A 751 -7.13 -37.51 16.63
C GLU A 751 -7.25 -37.66 15.10
N ALA A 752 -7.05 -36.58 14.34
CA ALA A 752 -7.10 -36.63 12.87
C ALA A 752 -6.01 -37.54 12.25
N LEU A 753 -4.81 -37.59 12.85
CA LEU A 753 -3.73 -38.45 12.41
C LEU A 753 -4.02 -39.93 12.75
N GLU A 754 -4.54 -40.19 13.93
CA GLU A 754 -4.96 -41.53 14.39
C GLU A 754 -6.09 -42.07 13.49
N ILE A 755 -7.10 -41.25 13.20
CA ILE A 755 -8.21 -41.64 12.33
C ILE A 755 -7.70 -41.95 10.92
N LEU A 756 -6.86 -41.10 10.34
CA LEU A 756 -6.29 -41.35 9.00
C LEU A 756 -5.48 -42.64 8.90
N LEU A 757 -4.67 -42.94 9.90
CA LEU A 757 -3.80 -44.12 9.86
C LEU A 757 -4.51 -45.42 10.24
N ASN A 758 -5.35 -45.39 11.27
CA ASN A 758 -5.96 -46.59 11.87
C ASN A 758 -7.42 -46.79 11.50
N ARG A 759 -8.15 -45.70 11.20
CA ARG A 759 -9.61 -45.77 10.86
C ARG A 759 -9.95 -44.90 9.62
N PRO A 760 -9.30 -45.16 8.45
CA PRO A 760 -9.43 -44.29 7.28
C PRO A 760 -10.87 -44.11 6.76
N LYS A 761 -11.79 -45.01 7.12
CA LYS A 761 -13.21 -44.91 6.76
C LYS A 761 -13.95 -43.79 7.52
N ASP A 762 -13.43 -43.38 8.66
CA ASP A 762 -13.99 -42.30 9.48
C ASP A 762 -13.34 -40.97 9.22
N PHE A 763 -12.38 -40.86 8.25
CA PHE A 763 -11.66 -39.65 7.89
C PHE A 763 -12.49 -38.83 6.90
N ASP A 764 -12.86 -37.62 7.30
CA ASP A 764 -13.68 -36.70 6.52
C ASP A 764 -12.94 -35.34 6.23
N ALA A 765 -13.62 -34.40 5.59
CA ALA A 765 -13.06 -33.09 5.24
C ALA A 765 -12.72 -32.24 6.47
N SER A 766 -13.48 -32.41 7.58
CA SER A 766 -13.19 -31.71 8.84
C SER A 766 -11.88 -32.20 9.46
N GLN A 767 -11.63 -33.52 9.46
CA GLN A 767 -10.36 -34.08 9.91
C GLN A 767 -9.20 -33.67 8.99
N LEU A 768 -9.41 -33.62 7.66
CA LEU A 768 -8.40 -33.14 6.74
C LEU A 768 -8.04 -31.68 7.01
N LYS A 769 -9.03 -30.83 7.22
CA LYS A 769 -8.83 -29.40 7.57
C LYS A 769 -8.10 -29.26 8.91
N THR A 770 -8.50 -30.03 9.91
CA THR A 770 -7.84 -30.04 11.23
C THR A 770 -6.39 -30.51 11.11
N LEU A 771 -6.15 -31.55 10.32
CA LEU A 771 -4.81 -32.09 10.09
C LEU A 771 -3.91 -31.06 9.39
N ARG A 772 -4.39 -30.43 8.31
CA ARG A 772 -3.66 -29.36 7.62
C ARG A 772 -3.35 -28.19 8.57
N ASN A 773 -4.34 -27.71 9.30
CA ASN A 773 -4.15 -26.62 10.24
C ASN A 773 -3.13 -26.99 11.34
N THR A 774 -3.16 -28.21 11.84
CA THR A 774 -2.21 -28.64 12.86
C THR A 774 -0.81 -28.75 12.32
N LEU A 775 -0.63 -29.30 11.11
CA LEU A 775 0.68 -29.35 10.45
C LEU A 775 1.24 -27.95 10.12
N ASP A 776 0.35 -27.01 9.82
CA ASP A 776 0.73 -25.62 9.50
C ASP A 776 0.97 -24.76 10.75
N THR A 777 0.30 -25.05 11.87
CA THR A 777 0.30 -24.16 13.05
C THR A 777 1.13 -24.68 14.22
N LYS A 778 1.39 -25.98 14.28
CA LYS A 778 2.18 -26.53 15.41
C LYS A 778 3.60 -26.86 15.03
N PRO A 779 4.42 -26.41 15.91
CA PRO A 779 5.70 -27.02 16.11
C PRO A 779 5.82 -27.58 17.51
N ASP A 780 6.26 -28.78 17.66
CA ASP A 780 7.10 -29.08 18.78
C ASP A 780 8.52 -28.70 18.38
N ASP A 781 9.11 -27.86 19.16
CA ASP A 781 10.48 -27.40 19.33
C ASP A 781 11.53 -27.44 18.21
N LEU A 782 11.37 -28.16 17.11
CA LEU A 782 12.45 -28.45 16.13
C LEU A 782 12.17 -27.97 14.69
N VAL A 783 10.93 -27.87 14.23
CA VAL A 783 10.60 -27.50 12.84
C VAL A 783 9.53 -26.41 12.80
N ASP A 784 9.73 -25.43 11.92
CA ASP A 784 8.84 -24.27 11.86
C ASP A 784 7.43 -24.67 11.42
N LYS A 785 7.28 -25.57 10.45
CA LYS A 785 5.98 -26.09 9.96
C LYS A 785 6.19 -27.33 9.09
N PHE A 786 5.32 -28.33 9.22
CA PHE A 786 5.23 -29.44 8.28
C PHE A 786 4.16 -29.17 7.19
N THR A 787 4.30 -28.07 6.44
CA THR A 787 3.34 -27.74 5.41
C THR A 787 3.36 -28.80 4.30
N GLU A 788 2.20 -29.10 3.72
CA GLU A 788 2.05 -30.03 2.59
C GLU A 788 3.04 -29.72 1.46
N LYS A 789 3.26 -28.45 1.19
CA LYS A 789 4.21 -27.94 0.21
C LYS A 789 5.65 -28.29 0.55
N ASN A 790 6.10 -28.01 1.77
CA ASN A 790 7.47 -28.30 2.20
C ASN A 790 7.73 -29.80 2.20
N LEU A 791 6.72 -30.59 2.56
CA LEU A 791 6.80 -32.05 2.51
C LEU A 791 6.94 -32.57 1.08
N ARG A 792 6.14 -32.04 0.14
CA ARG A 792 6.27 -32.39 -1.29
C ARG A 792 7.67 -32.13 -1.83
N ARG A 793 8.24 -30.99 -1.47
CA ARG A 793 9.62 -30.61 -1.87
C ARG A 793 10.67 -31.52 -1.22
N ALA A 794 10.55 -31.76 0.07
CA ALA A 794 11.49 -32.58 0.79
C ALA A 794 11.54 -34.00 0.23
N TYR A 795 10.38 -34.58 -0.10
CA TYR A 795 10.29 -35.90 -0.75
C TYR A 795 10.59 -35.87 -2.26
N ASN A 796 10.87 -34.70 -2.84
CA ASN A 796 11.04 -34.52 -4.29
C ASN A 796 9.87 -35.07 -5.11
N LYS A 797 8.63 -34.82 -4.66
CA LYS A 797 7.37 -35.28 -5.22
C LYS A 797 6.37 -34.13 -5.30
N GLY A 798 6.61 -33.19 -6.19
CA GLY A 798 5.88 -31.92 -6.30
C GLY A 798 4.36 -32.03 -6.40
N LEU A 799 3.83 -33.17 -6.88
CA LEU A 799 2.38 -33.40 -7.01
C LEU A 799 1.82 -34.42 -6.01
N ALA A 800 2.65 -34.92 -5.05
CA ALA A 800 2.16 -35.88 -4.04
C ALA A 800 1.10 -35.23 -3.13
N ASP A 801 0.04 -36.00 -2.80
CA ASP A 801 -0.98 -35.52 -1.86
C ASP A 801 -0.56 -35.76 -0.39
N ILE A 802 -1.14 -34.96 0.52
CA ILE A 802 -0.79 -34.97 1.94
C ILE A 802 -1.09 -36.34 2.59
N ILE A 803 -2.14 -37.02 2.19
CA ILE A 803 -2.51 -38.34 2.72
C ILE A 803 -1.46 -39.38 2.33
N SER A 804 -1.00 -39.35 1.05
CA SER A 804 0.09 -40.22 0.60
C SER A 804 1.38 -39.97 1.36
N ILE A 805 1.73 -38.70 1.58
CA ILE A 805 2.96 -38.30 2.29
C ILE A 805 2.91 -38.81 3.73
N ILE A 806 1.80 -38.65 4.44
CA ILE A 806 1.65 -39.11 5.82
C ILE A 806 1.71 -40.64 5.89
N ARG A 807 1.02 -41.33 4.99
CA ARG A 807 1.04 -42.80 4.94
C ARG A 807 2.44 -43.32 4.59
N HIS A 808 3.14 -42.67 3.70
CA HIS A 808 4.53 -43.01 3.37
C HIS A 808 5.45 -42.83 4.60
N ALA A 809 5.31 -41.72 5.31
CA ALA A 809 6.08 -41.45 6.54
C ALA A 809 5.79 -42.48 7.65
N ALA A 810 4.54 -42.94 7.78
CA ALA A 810 4.13 -43.91 8.80
C ALA A 810 4.54 -45.34 8.46
N THR A 811 4.31 -45.78 7.21
CA THR A 811 4.34 -47.21 6.83
C THR A 811 5.12 -47.51 5.55
N GLY A 812 5.71 -46.51 4.88
CA GLY A 812 6.40 -46.68 3.57
C GLY A 812 5.45 -46.85 2.39
N GLY A 813 4.19 -46.39 2.47
CA GLY A 813 3.21 -46.47 1.40
C GLY A 813 3.63 -45.72 0.11
N GLU A 814 2.87 -45.93 -0.97
CA GLU A 814 3.11 -45.29 -2.27
C GLU A 814 2.83 -43.77 -2.23
N LEU A 815 3.73 -42.96 -2.76
CA LEU A 815 3.53 -41.52 -2.93
C LEU A 815 2.72 -41.25 -4.21
N LEU A 816 1.43 -41.01 -4.06
CA LEU A 816 0.50 -40.72 -5.15
C LEU A 816 0.37 -39.22 -5.35
N THR A 817 0.10 -38.79 -6.60
CA THR A 817 -0.38 -37.43 -6.85
C THR A 817 -1.85 -37.32 -6.48
N ILE A 818 -2.31 -36.08 -6.22
CA ILE A 818 -3.74 -35.81 -5.96
C ILE A 818 -4.61 -36.41 -7.07
N GLU A 819 -4.25 -36.20 -8.33
CA GLU A 819 -4.97 -36.70 -9.48
C GLU A 819 -5.01 -38.25 -9.55
N GLN A 820 -3.87 -38.91 -9.29
CA GLN A 820 -3.79 -40.37 -9.24
C GLN A 820 -4.70 -40.93 -8.14
N ARG A 821 -4.70 -40.31 -6.95
CA ARG A 821 -5.53 -40.72 -5.82
C ARG A 821 -7.01 -40.55 -6.12
N VAL A 822 -7.43 -39.38 -6.62
CA VAL A 822 -8.82 -39.10 -6.97
C VAL A 822 -9.28 -40.02 -8.09
N ASN A 823 -8.49 -40.23 -9.14
CA ASN A 823 -8.84 -41.16 -10.21
C ASN A 823 -8.96 -42.60 -9.71
N LYS A 824 -8.06 -43.05 -8.82
CA LYS A 824 -8.11 -44.38 -8.21
C LYS A 824 -9.38 -44.55 -7.36
N ALA A 825 -9.77 -43.53 -6.60
CA ALA A 825 -11.01 -43.54 -5.82
C ALA A 825 -12.27 -43.58 -6.69
N LEU A 826 -12.33 -42.75 -7.73
CA LEU A 826 -13.45 -42.73 -8.68
C LEU A 826 -13.55 -44.02 -9.46
N MET A 827 -12.43 -44.61 -9.91
CA MET A 827 -12.47 -45.95 -10.59
C MET A 827 -13.05 -47.02 -9.67
N LYS A 828 -12.71 -46.99 -8.38
CA LYS A 828 -13.24 -47.95 -7.41
C LYS A 828 -14.76 -47.78 -7.24
N VAL A 829 -15.27 -46.56 -7.17
CA VAL A 829 -16.72 -46.32 -7.07
C VAL A 829 -17.46 -46.66 -8.38
N LYS A 830 -16.81 -46.41 -9.54
CA LYS A 830 -17.35 -46.76 -10.85
C LYS A 830 -17.32 -48.28 -11.15
N SER A 831 -16.44 -49.05 -10.52
CA SER A 831 -16.39 -50.50 -10.75
C SER A 831 -17.66 -51.23 -10.32
N ASP A 832 -18.37 -50.69 -9.36
CA ASP A 832 -19.55 -51.32 -8.74
C ASP A 832 -20.87 -50.73 -9.21
N ARG A 833 -20.85 -49.71 -10.09
CA ARG A 833 -22.02 -48.97 -10.56
C ARG A 833 -21.88 -48.54 -12.04
N ALA A 834 -23.03 -48.54 -12.75
CA ALA A 834 -23.14 -47.95 -14.07
C ALA A 834 -23.79 -46.56 -13.95
N PHE A 835 -23.12 -45.55 -14.52
CA PHE A 835 -23.62 -44.16 -14.48
C PHE A 835 -24.15 -43.74 -15.84
N THR A 836 -25.20 -42.90 -15.82
CA THR A 836 -25.73 -42.28 -17.03
C THR A 836 -24.80 -41.15 -17.54
N GLU A 837 -24.98 -40.70 -18.77
CA GLU A 837 -24.19 -39.62 -19.36
C GLU A 837 -24.29 -38.33 -18.54
N GLU A 838 -25.47 -38.00 -18.00
CA GLU A 838 -25.65 -36.84 -17.13
C GLU A 838 -24.94 -37.00 -15.78
N GLN A 839 -24.99 -38.19 -15.19
CA GLN A 839 -24.25 -38.48 -13.95
C GLN A 839 -22.73 -38.42 -14.18
N GLU A 840 -22.23 -38.90 -15.33
CA GLU A 840 -20.81 -38.80 -15.69
C GLU A 840 -20.35 -37.35 -15.84
N LYS A 841 -21.17 -36.44 -16.39
CA LYS A 841 -20.89 -35.02 -16.44
C LYS A 841 -20.67 -34.47 -15.02
N TRP A 842 -21.60 -34.80 -14.10
CA TRP A 842 -21.48 -34.33 -12.70
C TRP A 842 -20.29 -34.97 -11.96
N LEU A 843 -20.00 -36.24 -12.19
CA LEU A 843 -18.81 -36.89 -11.64
C LEU A 843 -17.51 -36.26 -12.16
N SER A 844 -17.48 -35.72 -13.38
CA SER A 844 -16.35 -34.98 -13.89
C SER A 844 -16.13 -33.67 -13.13
N LEU A 845 -17.20 -32.94 -12.76
CA LEU A 845 -17.10 -31.73 -11.94
C LEU A 845 -16.72 -32.09 -10.50
N ILE A 846 -17.26 -33.17 -9.92
CA ILE A 846 -16.84 -33.69 -8.62
C ILE A 846 -15.36 -34.06 -8.65
N ARG A 847 -14.89 -34.71 -9.71
CA ARG A 847 -13.45 -35.00 -9.89
C ARG A 847 -12.61 -33.76 -9.86
N THR A 848 -12.99 -32.71 -10.58
CA THR A 848 -12.25 -31.44 -10.62
C THR A 848 -12.20 -30.79 -9.23
N HIS A 849 -13.32 -30.76 -8.53
CA HIS A 849 -13.36 -30.27 -7.15
C HIS A 849 -12.47 -31.08 -6.20
N LEU A 850 -12.49 -32.41 -6.31
CA LEU A 850 -11.64 -33.27 -5.47
C LEU A 850 -10.15 -33.16 -5.77
N ILE A 851 -9.77 -32.84 -7.01
CA ILE A 851 -8.35 -32.55 -7.33
C ILE A 851 -7.88 -31.28 -6.63
N GLU A 852 -8.75 -30.30 -6.44
CA GLU A 852 -8.42 -29.06 -5.73
C GLU A 852 -8.47 -29.22 -4.19
N ASN A 853 -9.46 -29.96 -3.67
CA ASN A 853 -9.79 -30.00 -2.23
C ASN A 853 -9.50 -31.34 -1.54
N LEU A 854 -9.23 -32.41 -2.30
CA LEU A 854 -9.05 -33.82 -1.89
C LEU A 854 -10.30 -34.53 -1.40
N LEU A 855 -11.09 -33.90 -0.56
CA LEU A 855 -12.35 -34.42 -0.03
C LEU A 855 -13.48 -33.42 -0.32
N MET A 856 -14.70 -33.88 -0.27
CA MET A 856 -15.90 -33.10 -0.59
C MET A 856 -16.97 -33.28 0.48
N GLU A 857 -17.63 -32.16 0.84
CA GLU A 857 -18.77 -32.10 1.73
C GLU A 857 -20.06 -31.79 0.97
N LYS A 858 -21.19 -31.96 1.64
CA LYS A 858 -22.50 -31.70 1.05
C LYS A 858 -22.68 -30.26 0.63
N GLU A 859 -22.21 -29.36 1.48
CA GLU A 859 -22.27 -27.89 1.34
C GLU A 859 -21.50 -27.40 0.10
N ASP A 860 -20.46 -28.11 -0.31
CA ASP A 860 -19.68 -27.74 -1.49
C ASP A 860 -20.52 -27.68 -2.76
N VAL A 861 -21.52 -28.54 -2.90
CA VAL A 861 -22.41 -28.55 -4.07
C VAL A 861 -23.25 -27.28 -4.18
N ASP A 862 -23.63 -26.70 -3.03
CA ASP A 862 -24.49 -25.52 -2.98
C ASP A 862 -23.70 -24.21 -3.06
N TYR A 863 -22.42 -24.19 -2.63
CA TYR A 863 -21.64 -22.96 -2.53
C TYR A 863 -20.48 -22.85 -3.50
N MET A 864 -19.93 -23.97 -4.03
CA MET A 864 -18.78 -23.90 -4.92
C MET A 864 -19.14 -23.49 -6.35
N PRO A 865 -18.45 -22.50 -6.94
CA PRO A 865 -18.74 -21.98 -8.28
C PRO A 865 -18.70 -23.02 -9.38
N ILE A 866 -17.90 -24.08 -9.22
CA ILE A 866 -17.79 -25.18 -10.18
C ILE A 866 -19.14 -25.92 -10.36
N PHE A 867 -19.98 -25.97 -9.32
CA PHE A 867 -21.30 -26.60 -9.35
C PHE A 867 -22.39 -25.57 -9.65
N THR A 868 -22.38 -24.43 -9.00
CA THR A 868 -23.45 -23.43 -9.10
C THR A 868 -23.54 -22.79 -10.49
N ARG A 869 -22.42 -22.57 -11.19
CA ARG A 869 -22.38 -22.06 -12.58
C ARG A 869 -23.05 -22.99 -13.58
N GLU A 870 -23.01 -24.29 -13.33
CA GLU A 870 -23.73 -25.31 -14.13
C GLU A 870 -25.19 -25.52 -13.67
N GLY A 871 -25.68 -24.64 -12.79
CA GLY A 871 -27.00 -24.72 -12.20
C GLY A 871 -27.16 -25.92 -11.25
N GLY A 872 -26.05 -26.34 -10.62
CA GLY A 872 -26.01 -27.39 -9.63
C GLY A 872 -26.56 -26.92 -8.28
N SER A 873 -27.21 -27.80 -7.57
CA SER A 873 -27.53 -27.66 -6.16
C SER A 873 -27.65 -29.08 -5.58
N TRP A 874 -27.51 -29.22 -4.26
CA TRP A 874 -27.62 -30.54 -3.62
C TRP A 874 -28.90 -31.26 -4.00
N GLY A 875 -30.04 -30.57 -3.93
CA GLY A 875 -31.34 -31.16 -4.23
C GLY A 875 -31.47 -31.61 -5.69
N LYS A 876 -30.84 -30.88 -6.64
CA LYS A 876 -30.86 -31.25 -8.06
C LYS A 876 -29.95 -32.46 -8.33
N LEU A 877 -28.69 -32.38 -7.86
CA LEU A 877 -27.73 -33.45 -8.06
C LEU A 877 -28.20 -34.73 -7.39
N ASN A 878 -28.73 -34.67 -6.17
CA ASN A 878 -29.26 -35.87 -5.48
C ASN A 878 -30.39 -36.52 -6.25
N LYS A 879 -31.26 -35.78 -6.95
CA LYS A 879 -32.27 -36.34 -7.85
C LYS A 879 -31.66 -37.01 -9.06
N VAL A 880 -30.65 -36.43 -9.69
CA VAL A 880 -29.92 -37.00 -10.83
C VAL A 880 -29.27 -38.31 -10.44
N PHE A 881 -28.77 -38.44 -9.21
CA PHE A 881 -28.15 -39.66 -8.69
C PHE A 881 -29.17 -40.59 -7.99
N GLY A 882 -30.48 -40.38 -8.19
CA GLY A 882 -31.52 -41.25 -7.66
C GLY A 882 -31.68 -41.28 -6.15
N GLY A 883 -31.14 -40.25 -5.44
CA GLY A 883 -31.13 -40.17 -3.99
C GLY A 883 -29.86 -40.74 -3.34
N GLU A 884 -28.92 -41.27 -4.12
CA GLU A 884 -27.70 -41.91 -3.62
C GLU A 884 -26.45 -41.00 -3.59
N LEU A 885 -26.56 -39.70 -3.91
CA LEU A 885 -25.42 -38.80 -4.02
C LEU A 885 -24.59 -38.77 -2.73
N GLU A 886 -25.21 -38.72 -1.57
CA GLU A 886 -24.53 -38.68 -0.28
C GLU A 886 -23.70 -39.96 -0.04
N THR A 887 -24.24 -41.10 -0.39
CA THR A 887 -23.55 -42.40 -0.31
C THR A 887 -22.36 -42.44 -1.25
N ILE A 888 -22.54 -41.94 -2.49
CA ILE A 888 -21.47 -41.90 -3.51
C ILE A 888 -20.33 -40.98 -3.06
N ILE A 889 -20.62 -39.78 -2.58
CA ILE A 889 -19.60 -38.84 -2.07
C ILE A 889 -18.88 -39.46 -0.86
N HIS A 890 -19.60 -40.06 0.06
CA HIS A 890 -19.00 -40.72 1.20
C HIS A 890 -18.05 -41.85 0.80
N GLU A 891 -18.46 -42.70 -0.16
CA GLU A 891 -17.60 -43.77 -0.68
C GLU A 891 -16.37 -43.25 -1.41
N ILE A 892 -16.50 -42.15 -2.16
CA ILE A 892 -15.36 -41.49 -2.80
C ILE A 892 -14.39 -40.97 -1.74
N ASN A 893 -14.88 -40.25 -0.73
CA ASN A 893 -14.06 -39.72 0.37
C ASN A 893 -13.34 -40.84 1.15
N GLN A 894 -14.04 -41.93 1.43
CA GLN A 894 -13.45 -43.13 2.05
C GLN A 894 -12.35 -43.74 1.17
N ALA A 895 -12.59 -43.85 -0.15
CA ALA A 895 -11.61 -44.39 -1.07
C ALA A 895 -10.37 -43.48 -1.22
N ILE A 896 -10.56 -42.17 -1.09
CA ILE A 896 -9.44 -41.19 -1.06
C ILE A 896 -8.65 -41.32 0.23
N ALA A 897 -9.29 -41.45 1.39
CA ALA A 897 -8.63 -41.63 2.67
C ALA A 897 -7.94 -42.98 2.81
N ALA A 898 -8.41 -44.00 2.15
CA ALA A 898 -7.82 -45.35 2.12
C ALA A 898 -6.59 -45.44 1.22
#